data_1b75e26ceaa9bb4fb6ede5c68c15ec09
#
_entry.id   1b75e26ceaa9bb4fb6ede5c68c15ec09
#
_cell.length_a   1.000
_cell.length_b   1.000
_cell.length_c   1.000
_cell.angle_alpha   90.00
_cell.angle_beta   90.00
_cell.angle_gamma   90.00
#
_symmetry.space_group_name_H-M   'P 1'
#
loop_
_entity.id
_entity.type
_entity.pdbx_description
1 polymer ?
#
loop_
_entity_poly.entity_id
_entity_poly.type
_entity_poly.pdbx_seq_one_letter_code
_entity_poly.pdbx_strand_id
1 'polypeptide(L)'
;MTEYTPMIKQYLEIKDKYQDAFLFFRLGDFYEMFFEDALNASQILEITLTGREGGTKEKIPMCGVPYHSASGYIDTLIEKGYKVAICEQVEDPKTTKGMVKREVVQLISPGTVMDERGLKAKENNYIASLYCYEGKEYGFAYSDLSTGELKSTVIEASEDRLINELTTLSTRELIVSSSEKEVLSDVMKEQLGLTFSVHEEDTIPVENEKLVTRHMSLSEKRAIGKLLHYLKETQKRDLGHLQQAVHYETSNYMKMDYYSKRNLELAESIRGKGRQGTLLGLLDNTQTAMGGRMLKQWIDRPLIDRKKIIDRQNDVSELMAHFFERLELVENLKNVYDLERLAGRVAYGNVNARDLIQLRNSLYQIPRIRATLLSMSSESLTELANQLDPCEELTEKLEEAIMDSAPISIREGGIIKDGYNSQLDTYRDASRNGKTWIAELERKERELTGIKTMKVGFNRVFGYYIEVTRANTHLLPEGRYERKQTLTNAERYITPELKEKEKLILDAEEKSMELEYQLFSEVREMVKDYIERLQKLAKSVSEIDCLQSFADISEKNHFIRPTLSEDGSLHVKQGRHPVVEKVMGAQSYVANDCDLDENREILLITGPNMSGKSTYMRQVALTAICAQVGCFVPAEEAILPIFDQIFTRIGAADDLIAGQSTFMVEMLEARNAIVHATKDSLILFDEIGRGTATYDGMALAQAIIEYIHENVHAKTLFSTHYHELTDLEKELSGLQNIHVSAVEENGKVVFLHKIKEGPADKSYGIHVAELAELPKSLIERASRILEQLENDDKKIIIASVKQPEEVHEEVQLSMFPVEPEKKVSSKETKLLKEIASMNIMQMTPMDAMNKLYELQSKIH
;
A
#
# COMPACT_ATOMS: atom_id res chain seq x y z
N MET A 1 -22.25 13.74 42.88
CA MET A 1 -21.13 13.77 41.92
C MET A 1 -20.10 12.77 42.43
N THR A 2 -19.83 11.73 41.71
CA THR A 2 -18.79 10.75 41.99
C THR A 2 -17.44 11.44 41.89
N GLU A 3 -16.74 11.58 43.03
CA GLU A 3 -15.44 12.25 43.05
C GLU A 3 -14.35 11.26 42.61
N TYR A 4 -13.98 11.33 41.32
CA TYR A 4 -12.86 10.57 40.81
C TYR A 4 -11.54 11.00 41.45
N THR A 5 -10.62 10.06 41.53
CA THR A 5 -9.25 10.38 42.03
C THR A 5 -8.60 11.43 41.11
N PRO A 6 -7.66 12.25 41.61
CA PRO A 6 -6.98 13.26 40.78
C PRO A 6 -6.37 12.71 39.50
N MET A 7 -5.82 11.50 39.53
CA MET A 7 -5.24 10.82 38.37
C MET A 7 -6.31 10.49 37.28
N ILE A 8 -7.48 9.99 37.69
CA ILE A 8 -8.58 9.71 36.76
C ILE A 8 -9.18 11.00 36.21
N LYS A 9 -9.24 12.08 36.99
CA LYS A 9 -9.64 13.40 36.47
C LYS A 9 -8.69 13.88 35.38
N GLN A 10 -7.38 13.78 35.60
CA GLN A 10 -6.36 14.10 34.57
C GLN A 10 -6.51 13.24 33.32
N TYR A 11 -6.77 11.93 33.46
CA TYR A 11 -7.04 11.04 32.33
C TYR A 11 -8.26 11.52 31.53
N LEU A 12 -9.38 11.82 32.18
CA LEU A 12 -10.61 12.26 31.50
C LEU A 12 -10.44 13.63 30.83
N GLU A 13 -9.75 14.58 31.46
CA GLU A 13 -9.45 15.88 30.86
C GLU A 13 -8.59 15.77 29.59
N ILE A 14 -7.67 14.81 29.55
CA ILE A 14 -6.85 14.53 28.35
C ILE A 14 -7.69 13.78 27.32
N LYS A 15 -8.45 12.75 27.73
CA LYS A 15 -9.29 11.95 26.82
C LYS A 15 -10.35 12.78 26.10
N ASP A 16 -10.91 13.78 26.76
CA ASP A 16 -11.89 14.69 26.17
C ASP A 16 -11.36 15.44 24.93
N LYS A 17 -10.04 15.67 24.86
CA LYS A 17 -9.37 16.28 23.70
C LYS A 17 -9.02 15.28 22.58
N TYR A 18 -9.02 13.98 22.88
CA TYR A 18 -8.63 12.91 21.95
C TYR A 18 -9.67 11.80 21.97
N GLN A 19 -10.94 12.14 21.75
CA GLN A 19 -12.08 11.22 21.86
C GLN A 19 -12.02 10.08 20.86
N ASP A 20 -11.46 10.35 19.66
CA ASP A 20 -11.33 9.42 18.53
C ASP A 20 -10.05 8.55 18.56
N ALA A 21 -9.25 8.66 19.64
CA ALA A 21 -7.99 7.92 19.77
C ALA A 21 -7.94 7.12 21.09
N PHE A 22 -7.32 5.94 21.05
CA PHE A 22 -6.96 5.22 22.29
C PHE A 22 -5.92 6.00 23.07
N LEU A 23 -6.19 6.32 24.34
CA LEU A 23 -5.26 7.06 25.17
C LEU A 23 -4.33 6.12 25.94
N PHE A 24 -3.07 6.02 25.49
CA PHE A 24 -2.00 5.28 26.17
C PHE A 24 -1.40 6.17 27.27
N PHE A 25 -1.95 6.05 28.47
CA PHE A 25 -1.64 6.92 29.59
C PHE A 25 -0.51 6.35 30.46
N ARG A 26 0.64 7.01 30.52
CA ARG A 26 1.83 6.54 31.24
C ARG A 26 1.65 6.49 32.74
N LEU A 27 1.78 5.31 33.34
CA LEU A 27 1.78 5.06 34.78
C LEU A 27 2.93 4.10 35.14
N GLY A 28 4.02 4.67 35.64
CA GLY A 28 5.23 3.90 35.90
C GLY A 28 5.79 3.22 34.66
N ASP A 29 5.88 1.89 34.68
CA ASP A 29 6.41 1.09 33.58
C ASP A 29 5.34 0.62 32.59
N PHE A 30 4.10 1.13 32.72
CA PHE A 30 2.98 0.74 31.86
C PHE A 30 2.35 1.94 31.16
N TYR A 31 1.75 1.69 29.99
CA TYR A 31 0.67 2.50 29.45
C TYR A 31 -0.64 1.85 29.84
N GLU A 32 -1.45 2.56 30.60
CA GLU A 32 -2.76 2.09 31.06
C GLU A 32 -3.89 2.82 30.30
N MET A 33 -4.93 2.08 29.95
CA MET A 33 -6.15 2.57 29.32
C MET A 33 -7.32 2.33 30.27
N PHE A 34 -8.30 3.23 30.27
CA PHE A 34 -9.44 3.19 31.17
C PHE A 34 -10.77 3.31 30.42
N PHE A 35 -11.89 2.97 31.09
CA PHE A 35 -13.25 3.07 30.58
C PHE A 35 -13.45 2.33 29.25
N GLU A 36 -14.06 2.99 28.24
CA GLU A 36 -14.29 2.43 26.92
C GLU A 36 -13.02 2.04 26.19
N ASP A 37 -11.95 2.84 26.34
CA ASP A 37 -10.66 2.48 25.74
C ASP A 37 -10.16 1.14 26.27
N ALA A 38 -10.33 0.86 27.56
CA ALA A 38 -9.92 -0.41 28.15
C ALA A 38 -10.78 -1.60 27.64
N LEU A 39 -12.08 -1.40 27.52
CA LEU A 39 -12.99 -2.44 27.01
C LEU A 39 -12.65 -2.80 25.57
N ASN A 40 -12.52 -1.80 24.70
CA ASN A 40 -12.24 -2.00 23.29
C ASN A 40 -10.81 -2.52 23.07
N ALA A 41 -9.81 -1.91 23.70
CA ALA A 41 -8.42 -2.33 23.55
C ALA A 41 -8.19 -3.75 24.07
N SER A 42 -8.84 -4.18 25.16
CA SER A 42 -8.67 -5.53 25.69
C SER A 42 -9.14 -6.60 24.69
N GLN A 43 -10.22 -6.32 23.95
CA GLN A 43 -10.74 -7.21 22.90
C GLN A 43 -9.87 -7.19 21.65
N ILE A 44 -9.47 -6.00 21.18
CA ILE A 44 -8.71 -5.82 19.94
C ILE A 44 -7.30 -6.39 20.07
N LEU A 45 -6.64 -6.15 21.21
CA LEU A 45 -5.27 -6.54 21.50
C LEU A 45 -5.15 -7.89 22.20
N GLU A 46 -6.27 -8.53 22.52
CA GLU A 46 -6.33 -9.82 23.25
C GLU A 46 -5.57 -9.78 24.60
N ILE A 47 -5.67 -8.65 25.32
CA ILE A 47 -5.03 -8.45 26.62
C ILE A 47 -6.04 -8.52 27.76
N THR A 48 -5.56 -8.80 28.98
CA THR A 48 -6.41 -8.95 30.15
C THR A 48 -7.09 -7.66 30.56
N LEU A 49 -8.42 -7.67 30.63
CA LEU A 49 -9.21 -6.60 31.24
C LEU A 49 -9.22 -6.77 32.75
N THR A 50 -8.90 -5.71 33.48
CA THR A 50 -8.90 -5.64 34.95
C THR A 50 -9.74 -4.47 35.44
N GLY A 51 -9.74 -4.20 36.72
CA GLY A 51 -10.44 -3.06 37.29
C GLY A 51 -9.61 -2.34 38.35
N ARG A 52 -9.59 -0.99 38.28
CA ARG A 52 -8.88 -0.12 39.20
C ARG A 52 -9.83 0.70 40.06
N GLU A 53 -9.49 0.92 41.32
CA GLU A 53 -10.24 1.82 42.21
C GLU A 53 -10.04 3.28 41.78
N GLY A 54 -11.12 3.96 41.39
CA GLY A 54 -11.08 5.32 40.86
C GLY A 54 -11.74 6.38 41.74
N GLY A 55 -12.09 6.04 43.01
CA GLY A 55 -12.86 6.93 43.91
C GLY A 55 -14.37 6.68 43.83
N THR A 56 -14.83 5.74 43.00
CA THR A 56 -16.22 5.30 42.87
C THR A 56 -16.46 3.98 43.60
N LYS A 57 -17.73 3.62 43.84
CA LYS A 57 -18.08 2.33 44.46
C LYS A 57 -17.73 1.13 43.58
N GLU A 58 -17.74 1.33 42.27
CA GLU A 58 -17.38 0.32 41.30
C GLU A 58 -15.98 0.55 40.76
N LYS A 59 -15.26 -0.55 40.48
CA LYS A 59 -13.94 -0.49 39.84
C LYS A 59 -14.07 -0.01 38.41
N ILE A 60 -13.19 0.90 38.00
CA ILE A 60 -13.12 1.41 36.65
C ILE A 60 -12.45 0.34 35.78
N PRO A 61 -13.03 -0.07 34.62
CA PRO A 61 -12.37 -0.96 33.65
C PRO A 61 -11.00 -0.43 33.29
N MET A 62 -10.00 -1.28 33.30
CA MET A 62 -8.61 -0.94 32.98
C MET A 62 -7.93 -2.10 32.27
N CYS A 63 -7.11 -1.78 31.28
CA CYS A 63 -6.10 -2.68 30.74
C CYS A 63 -4.79 -1.92 30.55
N GLY A 64 -3.68 -2.62 30.34
CA GLY A 64 -2.40 -1.95 30.22
C GLY A 64 -1.35 -2.81 29.55
N VAL A 65 -0.37 -2.17 28.91
CA VAL A 65 0.77 -2.78 28.26
C VAL A 65 2.08 -2.20 28.78
N PRO A 66 3.15 -3.00 28.91
CA PRO A 66 4.45 -2.46 29.30
C PRO A 66 4.95 -1.44 28.28
N TYR A 67 5.47 -0.28 28.74
CA TYR A 67 5.87 0.78 27.83
C TYR A 67 6.95 0.37 26.82
N HIS A 68 7.88 -0.48 27.26
CA HIS A 68 8.99 -0.95 26.43
C HIS A 68 8.55 -1.91 25.31
N SER A 69 7.37 -2.50 25.39
CA SER A 69 6.77 -3.38 24.37
C SER A 69 5.52 -2.79 23.70
N ALA A 70 5.19 -1.52 23.99
CA ALA A 70 3.95 -0.88 23.54
C ALA A 70 3.86 -0.77 22.02
N SER A 71 4.98 -0.65 21.30
CA SER A 71 4.98 -0.45 19.84
C SER A 71 4.20 -1.53 19.07
N GLY A 72 4.38 -2.82 19.40
CA GLY A 72 3.64 -3.89 18.71
C GLY A 72 2.11 -3.82 18.93
N TYR A 73 1.68 -3.37 20.10
CA TYR A 73 0.26 -3.15 20.39
C TYR A 73 -0.28 -1.92 19.65
N ILE A 74 0.53 -0.85 19.57
CA ILE A 74 0.19 0.35 18.79
C ILE A 74 0.04 -0.03 17.31
N ASP A 75 1.00 -0.76 16.75
CA ASP A 75 0.95 -1.21 15.35
C ASP A 75 -0.35 -1.99 15.05
N THR A 76 -0.77 -2.88 15.97
CA THR A 76 -2.03 -3.64 15.82
C THR A 76 -3.27 -2.74 15.78
N LEU A 77 -3.32 -1.69 16.62
CA LEU A 77 -4.44 -0.74 16.61
C LEU A 77 -4.44 0.10 15.32
N ILE A 78 -3.28 0.56 14.91
CA ILE A 78 -3.11 1.37 13.69
C ILE A 78 -3.48 0.58 12.42
N GLU A 79 -3.08 -0.69 12.33
CA GLU A 79 -3.44 -1.57 11.20
C GLU A 79 -4.96 -1.76 11.07
N LYS A 80 -5.68 -1.69 12.19
CA LYS A 80 -7.15 -1.73 12.24
C LYS A 80 -7.83 -0.36 12.03
N GLY A 81 -7.06 0.69 11.71
CA GLY A 81 -7.56 2.03 11.40
C GLY A 81 -7.80 2.92 12.62
N TYR A 82 -7.39 2.52 13.82
CA TYR A 82 -7.54 3.33 15.02
C TYR A 82 -6.37 4.31 15.20
N LYS A 83 -6.62 5.39 15.95
CA LYS A 83 -5.59 6.34 16.36
C LYS A 83 -5.17 6.06 17.80
N VAL A 84 -3.91 6.37 18.13
CA VAL A 84 -3.34 6.18 19.47
C VAL A 84 -2.66 7.46 19.96
N ALA A 85 -3.13 8.03 21.07
CA ALA A 85 -2.54 9.18 21.73
C ALA A 85 -1.56 8.71 22.81
N ILE A 86 -0.28 9.02 22.64
CA ILE A 86 0.78 8.68 23.58
C ILE A 86 0.90 9.79 24.62
N CYS A 87 0.57 9.47 25.84
CA CYS A 87 0.59 10.39 26.97
C CYS A 87 1.73 10.06 27.93
N GLU A 88 2.72 10.94 28.02
CA GLU A 88 3.93 10.78 28.82
C GLU A 88 3.95 11.70 30.05
N GLN A 89 4.76 11.35 31.04
CA GLN A 89 5.07 12.19 32.20
C GLN A 89 6.06 13.28 31.78
N VAL A 90 5.65 14.54 31.84
CA VAL A 90 6.49 15.68 31.44
C VAL A 90 7.26 16.32 32.61
N GLU A 91 7.02 15.84 33.81
CA GLU A 91 7.73 16.27 35.04
C GLU A 91 8.49 15.10 35.66
N ASP A 92 9.63 15.40 36.30
CA ASP A 92 10.40 14.38 37.02
C ASP A 92 9.68 14.00 38.34
N PRO A 93 9.28 12.73 38.50
CA PRO A 93 8.63 12.26 39.74
C PRO A 93 9.44 12.51 41.03
N LYS A 94 10.77 12.65 40.92
CA LYS A 94 11.66 12.88 42.06
C LYS A 94 11.65 14.33 42.57
N THR A 95 11.30 15.27 41.72
CA THR A 95 11.32 16.71 42.00
C THR A 95 9.93 17.30 42.24
N THR A 96 8.87 16.64 41.79
CA THR A 96 7.50 17.14 41.84
C THR A 96 6.84 16.86 43.21
N LYS A 97 6.38 17.91 43.88
CA LYS A 97 5.52 17.79 45.07
C LYS A 97 4.06 17.68 44.65
N GLY A 98 3.55 16.45 44.51
CA GLY A 98 2.17 16.20 44.13
C GLY A 98 2.04 15.23 42.98
N MET A 99 0.95 15.39 42.20
CA MET A 99 0.70 14.53 41.02
C MET A 99 1.56 15.02 39.83
N VAL A 100 2.32 14.12 39.22
CA VAL A 100 3.13 14.38 38.03
C VAL A 100 2.24 14.77 36.87
N LYS A 101 2.55 15.87 36.19
CA LYS A 101 1.85 16.34 35.00
C LYS A 101 2.10 15.39 33.86
N ARG A 102 1.03 15.09 33.12
CA ARG A 102 1.09 14.27 31.90
C ARG A 102 0.50 15.03 30.74
N GLU A 103 1.11 14.86 29.58
CA GLU A 103 0.64 15.47 28.33
C GLU A 103 0.74 14.46 27.19
N VAL A 104 -0.11 14.60 26.19
CA VAL A 104 0.03 13.86 24.94
C VAL A 104 1.22 14.44 24.17
N VAL A 105 2.23 13.61 23.99
CA VAL A 105 3.47 13.98 23.27
C VAL A 105 3.41 13.64 21.79
N GLN A 106 2.52 12.73 21.40
CA GLN A 106 2.32 12.34 20.01
C GLN A 106 0.94 11.69 19.83
N LEU A 107 0.29 11.97 18.70
CA LEU A 107 -0.86 11.22 18.21
C LEU A 107 -0.41 10.41 17.00
N ILE A 108 -0.51 9.10 17.08
CA ILE A 108 -0.18 8.18 16.00
C ILE A 108 -1.48 7.78 15.31
N SER A 109 -1.54 7.93 13.99
CA SER A 109 -2.66 7.56 13.13
C SER A 109 -2.16 6.70 11.97
N PRO A 110 -3.06 6.04 11.19
CA PRO A 110 -2.65 5.21 10.07
C PRO A 110 -1.73 5.90 9.05
N GLY A 111 -1.89 7.21 8.83
CA GLY A 111 -1.07 8.00 7.92
C GLY A 111 0.20 8.60 8.53
N THR A 112 0.37 8.56 9.86
CA THR A 112 1.48 9.22 10.56
C THR A 112 2.49 8.26 11.20
N VAL A 113 2.46 6.98 10.84
CA VAL A 113 3.42 5.97 11.34
C VAL A 113 4.83 6.28 10.86
N MET A 114 5.79 6.26 11.79
CA MET A 114 7.22 6.51 11.55
C MET A 114 8.12 5.34 11.98
N ASP A 115 7.62 4.43 12.82
CA ASP A 115 8.38 3.26 13.26
C ASP A 115 8.51 2.24 12.11
N GLU A 116 9.74 1.80 11.83
CA GLU A 116 10.01 0.81 10.76
C GLU A 116 9.21 -0.49 10.92
N ARG A 117 8.89 -0.88 12.16
CA ARG A 117 8.11 -2.10 12.43
C ARG A 117 6.68 -2.01 11.95
N GLY A 118 6.08 -0.81 12.01
CA GLY A 118 4.73 -0.54 11.51
C GLY A 118 4.69 -0.21 10.01
N LEU A 119 5.84 -0.09 9.34
CA LEU A 119 5.94 0.27 7.93
C LEU A 119 6.45 -0.90 7.10
N LYS A 120 5.80 -1.17 5.98
CA LYS A 120 6.33 -2.09 4.98
C LYS A 120 7.50 -1.41 4.23
N ALA A 121 8.62 -2.10 4.10
CA ALA A 121 9.86 -1.51 3.57
C ALA A 121 9.68 -0.94 2.15
N LYS A 122 9.04 -1.68 1.24
CA LYS A 122 8.85 -1.32 -0.18
C LYS A 122 7.48 -0.68 -0.47
N GLU A 123 6.81 -0.09 0.53
CA GLU A 123 5.54 0.62 0.38
C GLU A 123 5.61 1.99 1.05
N ASN A 124 4.99 3.00 0.43
CA ASN A 124 4.80 4.31 1.04
C ASN A 124 3.64 4.28 2.04
N ASN A 125 3.65 5.20 2.99
CA ASN A 125 2.57 5.39 3.95
C ASN A 125 1.99 6.79 3.78
N TYR A 126 1.09 6.94 2.80
CA TYR A 126 0.55 8.25 2.45
C TYR A 126 -0.59 8.67 3.37
N ILE A 127 -0.49 9.92 3.82
CA ILE A 127 -1.57 10.72 4.39
C ILE A 127 -1.94 11.81 3.39
N ALA A 128 -3.23 12.04 3.17
CA ALA A 128 -3.69 13.04 2.24
C ALA A 128 -4.61 14.06 2.92
N SER A 129 -4.76 15.22 2.31
CA SER A 129 -5.72 16.25 2.70
C SER A 129 -6.50 16.76 1.51
N LEU A 130 -7.74 17.15 1.75
CA LEU A 130 -8.66 17.66 0.77
C LEU A 130 -9.09 19.08 1.13
N TYR A 131 -9.24 19.93 0.12
CA TYR A 131 -9.88 21.24 0.23
C TYR A 131 -10.86 21.43 -0.92
N CYS A 132 -12.14 21.59 -0.62
CA CYS A 132 -13.18 21.80 -1.62
C CYS A 132 -13.33 23.31 -1.92
N TYR A 133 -12.97 23.71 -3.15
CA TYR A 133 -13.10 25.10 -3.59
C TYR A 133 -14.39 25.30 -4.38
N GLU A 134 -15.33 26.05 -3.80
CA GLU A 134 -16.64 26.41 -4.40
C GLU A 134 -17.47 25.22 -4.95
N GLY A 135 -17.20 24.00 -4.55
CA GLY A 135 -17.83 22.78 -5.09
C GLY A 135 -17.46 22.45 -6.53
N LYS A 136 -16.42 23.09 -7.12
CA LYS A 136 -16.02 22.92 -8.51
C LYS A 136 -14.74 22.11 -8.66
N GLU A 137 -13.80 22.29 -7.74
CA GLU A 137 -12.52 21.61 -7.73
C GLU A 137 -12.08 21.22 -6.32
N TYR A 138 -11.28 20.18 -6.24
CA TYR A 138 -10.61 19.76 -5.03
C TYR A 138 -9.13 20.11 -5.12
N GLY A 139 -8.63 20.94 -4.19
CA GLY A 139 -7.23 20.97 -3.85
C GLY A 139 -6.89 19.66 -3.11
N PHE A 140 -5.92 18.94 -3.58
CA PHE A 140 -5.50 17.66 -3.00
C PHE A 140 -4.01 17.71 -2.70
N ALA A 141 -3.62 17.38 -1.48
CA ALA A 141 -2.22 17.28 -1.09
C ALA A 141 -1.98 15.97 -0.34
N TYR A 142 -0.81 15.38 -0.51
CA TYR A 142 -0.42 14.19 0.23
C TYR A 142 1.05 14.21 0.62
N SER A 143 1.38 13.45 1.66
CA SER A 143 2.73 13.30 2.17
C SER A 143 2.98 11.88 2.65
N ASP A 144 4.20 11.40 2.51
CA ASP A 144 4.73 10.28 3.28
C ASP A 144 5.67 10.84 4.36
N LEU A 145 5.20 10.84 5.59
CA LEU A 145 5.93 11.41 6.71
C LEU A 145 7.28 10.72 6.95
N SER A 146 7.39 9.43 6.61
CA SER A 146 8.64 8.66 6.80
C SER A 146 9.76 9.06 5.82
N THR A 147 9.40 9.55 4.63
CA THR A 147 10.36 9.96 3.58
C THR A 147 10.47 11.48 3.43
N GLY A 148 9.45 12.21 3.91
CA GLY A 148 9.34 13.65 3.76
C GLY A 148 8.78 14.08 2.40
N GLU A 149 8.32 13.16 1.55
CA GLU A 149 7.68 13.49 0.28
C GLU A 149 6.41 14.32 0.51
N LEU A 150 6.25 15.43 -0.23
CA LEU A 150 5.07 16.30 -0.21
C LEU A 150 4.69 16.68 -1.64
N LYS A 151 3.49 16.33 -2.05
CA LYS A 151 2.97 16.62 -3.39
C LYS A 151 1.56 17.17 -3.33
N SER A 152 1.18 17.94 -4.37
CA SER A 152 -0.16 18.49 -4.51
C SER A 152 -0.64 18.52 -5.96
N THR A 153 -1.95 18.53 -6.12
CA THR A 153 -2.62 18.66 -7.41
C THR A 153 -4.01 19.27 -7.24
N VAL A 154 -4.62 19.65 -8.36
CA VAL A 154 -6.04 20.03 -8.43
C VAL A 154 -6.79 18.93 -9.16
N ILE A 155 -7.91 18.51 -8.59
CA ILE A 155 -8.79 17.48 -9.14
C ILE A 155 -10.17 18.13 -9.35
N GLU A 156 -10.85 17.86 -10.46
CA GLU A 156 -12.24 18.23 -10.64
C GLU A 156 -13.09 17.65 -9.51
N ALA A 157 -14.06 18.41 -9.00
CA ALA A 157 -14.91 18.00 -7.89
C ALA A 157 -15.85 16.84 -8.31
N SER A 158 -15.26 15.65 -8.38
CA SER A 158 -15.89 14.38 -8.68
C SER A 158 -15.42 13.34 -7.68
N GLU A 159 -16.35 12.61 -7.08
CA GLU A 159 -16.06 11.53 -6.15
C GLU A 159 -15.24 10.42 -6.83
N ASP A 160 -15.60 10.05 -8.06
CA ASP A 160 -14.87 9.02 -8.83
C ASP A 160 -13.40 9.40 -9.06
N ARG A 161 -13.12 10.67 -9.39
CA ARG A 161 -11.74 11.14 -9.58
C ARG A 161 -10.95 11.16 -8.27
N LEU A 162 -11.60 11.53 -7.18
CA LEU A 162 -10.98 11.49 -5.85
C LEU A 162 -10.69 10.05 -5.41
N ILE A 163 -11.64 9.14 -5.58
CA ILE A 163 -11.46 7.70 -5.30
C ILE A 163 -10.26 7.15 -6.10
N ASN A 164 -10.18 7.47 -7.39
CA ASN A 164 -9.09 7.01 -8.25
C ASN A 164 -7.73 7.51 -7.76
N GLU A 165 -7.63 8.76 -7.31
CA GLU A 165 -6.39 9.32 -6.79
C GLU A 165 -6.00 8.71 -5.44
N LEU A 166 -6.94 8.59 -4.50
CA LEU A 166 -6.73 7.96 -3.19
C LEU A 166 -6.29 6.49 -3.34
N THR A 167 -6.91 5.77 -4.28
CA THR A 167 -6.57 4.38 -4.58
C THR A 167 -5.18 4.26 -5.21
N THR A 168 -4.86 5.13 -6.16
CA THR A 168 -3.54 5.15 -6.81
C THR A 168 -2.43 5.31 -5.79
N LEU A 169 -2.64 6.15 -4.80
CA LEU A 169 -1.69 6.38 -3.70
C LEU A 169 -1.77 5.30 -2.61
N SER A 170 -2.79 4.46 -2.61
CA SER A 170 -3.07 3.56 -1.48
C SER A 170 -3.12 4.34 -0.16
N THR A 171 -3.78 5.49 -0.17
CA THR A 171 -3.90 6.40 0.97
C THR A 171 -4.57 5.71 2.14
N ARG A 172 -4.03 5.87 3.36
CA ARG A 172 -4.60 5.26 4.57
C ARG A 172 -5.41 6.23 5.41
N GLU A 173 -5.13 7.52 5.28
CA GLU A 173 -5.79 8.57 6.05
C GLU A 173 -6.04 9.80 5.20
N LEU A 174 -7.26 10.33 5.26
CA LEU A 174 -7.68 11.56 4.58
C LEU A 174 -8.11 12.61 5.59
N ILE A 175 -7.47 13.78 5.53
CA ILE A 175 -7.77 14.93 6.36
C ILE A 175 -8.79 15.80 5.62
N VAL A 176 -9.91 16.07 6.28
CA VAL A 176 -11.05 16.85 5.75
C VAL A 176 -11.56 17.82 6.80
N SER A 177 -12.26 18.87 6.39
CA SER A 177 -13.07 19.68 7.30
C SER A 177 -14.38 18.96 7.65
N SER A 178 -15.08 19.42 8.67
CA SER A 178 -16.40 18.90 9.05
C SER A 178 -17.39 18.98 7.89
N SER A 179 -17.38 20.09 7.14
CA SER A 179 -18.25 20.29 5.98
C SER A 179 -17.91 19.37 4.81
N GLU A 180 -16.64 19.13 4.53
CA GLU A 180 -16.19 18.20 3.48
C GLU A 180 -16.56 16.75 3.83
N LYS A 181 -16.44 16.36 5.10
CA LYS A 181 -16.81 15.02 5.58
C LYS A 181 -18.30 14.72 5.39
N GLU A 182 -19.19 15.71 5.53
CA GLU A 182 -20.63 15.54 5.31
C GLU A 182 -20.99 15.30 3.85
N VAL A 183 -20.18 15.81 2.91
CA VAL A 183 -20.42 15.70 1.46
C VAL A 183 -19.87 14.37 0.90
N LEU A 184 -18.80 13.84 1.50
CA LEU A 184 -18.18 12.59 1.06
C LEU A 184 -19.00 11.37 1.50
N SER A 185 -19.24 10.45 0.59
CA SER A 185 -20.08 9.28 0.86
C SER A 185 -19.46 8.31 1.85
N ASP A 186 -20.29 7.63 2.65
CA ASP A 186 -19.85 6.54 3.52
C ASP A 186 -19.29 5.34 2.71
N VAL A 187 -19.71 5.20 1.46
CA VAL A 187 -19.22 4.18 0.52
C VAL A 187 -17.71 4.30 0.31
N MET A 188 -17.21 5.53 0.14
CA MET A 188 -15.76 5.79 0.01
C MET A 188 -14.97 5.28 1.23
N LYS A 189 -15.52 5.48 2.43
CA LYS A 189 -14.89 5.05 3.68
C LYS A 189 -14.80 3.52 3.78
N GLU A 190 -15.88 2.82 3.44
CA GLU A 190 -15.95 1.37 3.54
C GLU A 190 -15.14 0.67 2.43
N GLN A 191 -15.24 1.15 1.19
CA GLN A 191 -14.54 0.55 0.05
C GLN A 191 -13.02 0.67 0.13
N LEU A 192 -12.51 1.82 0.58
CA LEU A 192 -11.07 2.09 0.62
C LEU A 192 -10.43 1.72 1.97
N GLY A 193 -11.20 1.39 3.00
CA GLY A 193 -10.68 1.19 4.36
C GLY A 193 -9.97 2.44 4.90
N LEU A 194 -10.45 3.63 4.50
CA LEU A 194 -9.82 4.92 4.72
C LEU A 194 -10.19 5.49 6.09
N THR A 195 -9.21 5.95 6.84
CA THR A 195 -9.45 6.70 8.08
C THR A 195 -9.66 8.18 7.78
N PHE A 196 -10.80 8.74 8.21
CA PHE A 196 -11.07 10.18 8.11
C PHE A 196 -10.62 10.90 9.36
N SER A 197 -9.84 11.97 9.17
CA SER A 197 -9.41 12.87 10.24
C SER A 197 -9.96 14.27 9.99
N VAL A 198 -10.61 14.84 10.99
CA VAL A 198 -11.22 16.17 10.85
C VAL A 198 -10.23 17.22 11.31
N HIS A 199 -9.99 18.24 10.47
CA HIS A 199 -9.18 19.40 10.80
C HIS A 199 -9.65 20.62 10.03
N GLU A 200 -9.84 21.75 10.73
CA GLU A 200 -10.48 22.95 10.13
C GLU A 200 -9.46 23.98 9.62
N GLU A 201 -8.26 24.04 10.22
CA GLU A 201 -7.29 25.05 9.86
C GLU A 201 -6.57 24.66 8.56
N ASP A 202 -6.61 25.55 7.55
CA ASP A 202 -6.14 25.29 6.19
C ASP A 202 -5.13 26.34 5.67
N THR A 203 -4.67 27.26 6.53
CA THR A 203 -3.66 28.26 6.18
C THR A 203 -2.27 27.64 6.27
N ILE A 204 -1.33 28.12 5.48
CA ILE A 204 0.07 27.67 5.58
C ILE A 204 0.69 28.22 6.87
N PRO A 205 1.26 27.38 7.77
CA PRO A 205 2.02 27.87 8.92
C PRO A 205 3.22 28.71 8.45
N VAL A 206 3.51 29.82 9.13
CA VAL A 206 4.57 30.78 8.76
C VAL A 206 5.94 30.10 8.60
N GLU A 207 6.27 29.18 9.49
CA GLU A 207 7.52 28.41 9.45
C GLU A 207 7.63 27.48 8.23
N ASN A 208 6.49 27.12 7.60
CA ASN A 208 6.40 26.21 6.48
C ASN A 208 6.18 26.90 5.13
N GLU A 209 6.17 28.24 5.06
CA GLU A 209 5.99 28.99 3.81
C GLU A 209 7.00 28.60 2.72
N LYS A 210 8.21 28.21 3.10
CA LYS A 210 9.26 27.73 2.20
C LYS A 210 8.91 26.43 1.46
N LEU A 211 7.98 25.65 2.01
CA LEU A 211 7.53 24.38 1.40
C LEU A 211 6.57 24.59 0.23
N VAL A 212 6.02 25.78 0.06
CA VAL A 212 5.01 26.08 -0.95
C VAL A 212 5.56 27.02 -2.01
N THR A 213 5.30 26.72 -3.28
CA THR A 213 5.72 27.57 -4.40
C THR A 213 4.66 28.62 -4.74
N ARG A 214 5.08 29.74 -5.35
CA ARG A 214 4.17 30.83 -5.75
C ARG A 214 3.16 30.41 -6.84
N HIS A 215 3.54 29.45 -7.68
CA HIS A 215 2.74 29.00 -8.82
C HIS A 215 1.59 28.05 -8.47
N MET A 216 1.55 27.51 -7.26
CA MET A 216 0.47 26.65 -6.80
C MET A 216 -0.86 27.41 -6.68
N SER A 217 -1.97 26.76 -7.02
CA SER A 217 -3.31 27.30 -6.90
C SER A 217 -3.69 27.58 -5.44
N LEU A 218 -4.76 28.31 -5.22
CA LEU A 218 -5.27 28.57 -3.87
C LEU A 218 -5.77 27.28 -3.22
N SER A 219 -6.47 26.44 -3.98
CA SER A 219 -6.98 25.14 -3.50
C SER A 219 -5.87 24.20 -3.05
N GLU A 220 -4.76 24.12 -3.80
CA GLU A 220 -3.58 23.35 -3.38
C GLU A 220 -2.97 23.89 -2.09
N LYS A 221 -2.77 25.21 -2.01
CA LYS A 221 -2.21 25.86 -0.81
C LYS A 221 -3.04 25.60 0.43
N ARG A 222 -4.37 25.63 0.29
CA ARG A 222 -5.29 25.30 1.39
C ARG A 222 -5.19 23.82 1.81
N ALA A 223 -5.16 22.89 0.84
CA ALA A 223 -4.96 21.48 1.13
C ALA A 223 -3.61 21.23 1.82
N ILE A 224 -2.51 21.82 1.33
CA ILE A 224 -1.20 21.73 1.98
C ILE A 224 -1.26 22.32 3.39
N GLY A 225 -1.89 23.48 3.58
CA GLY A 225 -2.04 24.12 4.88
C GLY A 225 -2.72 23.19 5.89
N LYS A 226 -3.85 22.61 5.52
CA LYS A 226 -4.61 21.66 6.34
C LYS A 226 -3.74 20.46 6.72
N LEU A 227 -3.00 19.88 5.78
CA LEU A 227 -2.07 18.78 6.02
C LEU A 227 -0.99 19.15 7.04
N LEU A 228 -0.33 20.30 6.84
CA LEU A 228 0.76 20.75 7.71
C LEU A 228 0.30 21.06 9.14
N HIS A 229 -0.87 21.71 9.30
CA HIS A 229 -1.45 21.95 10.62
C HIS A 229 -1.77 20.65 11.34
N TYR A 230 -2.43 19.71 10.67
CA TYR A 230 -2.72 18.40 11.23
C TYR A 230 -1.44 17.64 11.65
N LEU A 231 -0.43 17.60 10.79
CA LEU A 231 0.85 16.96 11.10
C LEU A 231 1.56 17.62 12.30
N LYS A 232 1.55 18.95 12.37
CA LYS A 232 2.15 19.70 13.48
C LYS A 232 1.43 19.41 14.80
N GLU A 233 0.10 19.42 14.80
CA GLU A 233 -0.70 19.13 15.97
C GLU A 233 -0.53 17.70 16.47
N THR A 234 -0.48 16.73 15.56
CA THR A 234 -0.39 15.30 15.89
C THR A 234 1.03 14.90 16.29
N GLN A 235 2.05 15.39 15.61
CA GLN A 235 3.43 14.98 15.85
C GLN A 235 4.12 15.82 16.96
N LYS A 236 3.68 17.06 17.20
CA LYS A 236 4.24 17.99 18.21
C LYS A 236 5.76 18.15 18.13
N ARG A 237 6.31 18.04 16.92
CA ARG A 237 7.74 18.11 16.61
C ARG A 237 7.97 18.94 15.35
N ASP A 238 9.22 19.28 15.08
CA ASP A 238 9.62 19.94 13.86
C ASP A 238 9.44 18.99 12.66
N LEU A 239 8.89 19.52 11.57
CA LEU A 239 8.67 18.85 10.30
C LEU A 239 9.75 19.25 9.24
N GLY A 240 10.92 19.61 9.69
CA GLY A 240 12.01 20.15 8.85
C GLY A 240 12.51 19.23 7.73
N HIS A 241 12.13 17.95 7.74
CA HIS A 241 12.45 16.97 6.70
C HIS A 241 11.46 16.97 5.54
N LEU A 242 10.31 17.62 5.68
CA LEU A 242 9.36 17.70 4.58
C LEU A 242 10.00 18.48 3.41
N GLN A 243 9.91 17.87 2.24
CA GLN A 243 10.43 18.46 1.00
C GLN A 243 9.50 19.58 0.52
N GLN A 244 10.03 20.46 -0.32
CA GLN A 244 9.18 21.44 -0.99
C GLN A 244 8.08 20.72 -1.77
N ALA A 245 6.85 21.19 -1.62
CA ALA A 245 5.70 20.61 -2.28
C ALA A 245 5.87 20.65 -3.81
N VAL A 246 5.67 19.50 -4.44
CA VAL A 246 5.77 19.38 -5.90
C VAL A 246 4.35 19.28 -6.45
N HIS A 247 4.01 20.25 -7.33
CA HIS A 247 2.79 20.14 -8.13
C HIS A 247 2.94 19.03 -9.17
N TYR A 248 1.90 18.21 -9.34
CA TYR A 248 1.83 17.22 -10.41
C TYR A 248 0.47 17.26 -11.11
N GLU A 249 0.47 17.01 -12.40
CA GLU A 249 -0.74 16.88 -13.19
C GLU A 249 -1.07 15.40 -13.38
N THR A 250 -2.30 15.02 -13.02
CA THR A 250 -2.79 13.64 -13.25
C THR A 250 -2.85 13.28 -14.73
N SER A 251 -2.94 14.29 -15.60
CA SER A 251 -2.94 14.15 -17.07
C SER A 251 -1.58 13.73 -17.65
N ASN A 252 -0.49 13.86 -16.92
CA ASN A 252 0.85 13.46 -17.37
C ASN A 252 1.12 11.94 -17.27
N TYR A 253 0.15 11.19 -16.76
CA TYR A 253 0.27 9.75 -16.54
C TYR A 253 -0.93 9.02 -17.12
N MET A 254 -0.69 7.78 -17.55
CA MET A 254 -1.76 6.86 -17.94
C MET A 254 -2.71 6.67 -16.77
N LYS A 255 -4.00 6.87 -17.00
CA LYS A 255 -5.03 6.71 -15.99
C LYS A 255 -5.50 5.26 -15.93
N MET A 256 -5.68 4.75 -14.74
CA MET A 256 -6.29 3.45 -14.48
C MET A 256 -7.15 3.60 -13.23
N ASP A 257 -8.42 3.23 -13.34
CA ASP A 257 -9.32 3.24 -12.19
C ASP A 257 -9.03 2.07 -11.21
N TYR A 258 -9.70 2.10 -10.07
CA TYR A 258 -9.56 1.06 -9.04
C TYR A 258 -9.80 -0.34 -9.60
N TYR A 259 -10.86 -0.51 -10.38
CA TYR A 259 -11.25 -1.79 -10.94
C TYR A 259 -10.21 -2.28 -11.95
N SER A 260 -9.72 -1.41 -12.82
CA SER A 260 -8.68 -1.74 -13.80
C SER A 260 -7.38 -2.19 -13.14
N LYS A 261 -6.91 -1.50 -12.12
CA LYS A 261 -5.71 -1.91 -11.37
C LYS A 261 -5.88 -3.28 -10.70
N ARG A 262 -7.04 -3.52 -10.10
CA ARG A 262 -7.40 -4.79 -9.46
C ARG A 262 -7.53 -5.92 -10.48
N ASN A 263 -8.29 -5.68 -11.57
CA ASN A 263 -8.54 -6.68 -12.61
C ASN A 263 -7.26 -7.09 -13.35
N LEU A 264 -6.30 -6.19 -13.48
CA LEU A 264 -4.99 -6.46 -14.08
C LEU A 264 -3.98 -7.02 -13.07
N GLU A 265 -4.33 -7.13 -11.80
CA GLU A 265 -3.45 -7.61 -10.72
C GLU A 265 -2.07 -6.89 -10.74
N LEU A 266 -2.08 -5.56 -10.77
CA LEU A 266 -0.84 -4.79 -10.91
C LEU A 266 0.05 -4.88 -9.66
N ALA A 267 -0.49 -4.65 -8.47
CA ALA A 267 0.24 -4.62 -7.20
C ALA A 267 -0.22 -5.66 -6.18
N GLU A 268 -1.51 -6.06 -6.24
CA GLU A 268 -2.12 -7.03 -5.33
C GLU A 268 -2.85 -8.12 -6.11
N SER A 269 -2.73 -9.38 -5.65
CA SER A 269 -3.41 -10.50 -6.28
C SER A 269 -4.85 -10.63 -5.78
N ILE A 270 -5.79 -10.92 -6.69
CA ILE A 270 -7.21 -11.16 -6.37
C ILE A 270 -7.38 -12.40 -5.49
N ARG A 271 -6.54 -13.43 -5.69
CA ARG A 271 -6.65 -14.74 -5.01
C ARG A 271 -5.93 -14.81 -3.67
N GLY A 272 -4.99 -13.89 -3.39
CA GLY A 272 -4.17 -13.89 -2.17
C GLY A 272 -3.76 -12.48 -1.79
N LYS A 273 -3.65 -12.21 -0.48
CA LYS A 273 -3.08 -10.94 -0.02
C LYS A 273 -1.55 -10.97 -0.24
N GLY A 274 -1.03 -10.20 -1.19
CA GLY A 274 0.41 -10.07 -1.41
C GLY A 274 0.79 -9.81 -2.86
N ARG A 275 2.11 -9.63 -3.10
CA ARG A 275 2.69 -9.28 -4.39
C ARG A 275 2.91 -10.48 -5.33
N GLN A 276 2.85 -11.70 -4.81
CA GLN A 276 3.08 -12.89 -5.62
C GLN A 276 1.94 -13.06 -6.64
N GLY A 277 2.28 -13.26 -7.90
CA GLY A 277 1.31 -13.37 -8.99
C GLY A 277 0.83 -12.03 -9.55
N THR A 278 1.52 -10.92 -9.25
CA THR A 278 1.22 -9.57 -9.76
C THR A 278 2.32 -9.06 -10.67
N LEU A 279 2.01 -8.00 -11.47
CA LEU A 279 3.02 -7.35 -12.31
C LEU A 279 4.16 -6.76 -11.44
N LEU A 280 3.83 -6.09 -10.34
CA LEU A 280 4.82 -5.57 -9.40
C LEU A 280 5.71 -6.69 -8.83
N GLY A 281 5.12 -7.82 -8.44
CA GLY A 281 5.88 -8.97 -7.93
C GLY A 281 6.79 -9.64 -8.97
N LEU A 282 6.48 -9.48 -10.27
CA LEU A 282 7.33 -9.91 -11.36
C LEU A 282 8.50 -8.94 -11.58
N LEU A 283 8.21 -7.62 -11.66
CA LEU A 283 9.19 -6.59 -12.02
C LEU A 283 10.08 -6.15 -10.86
N ASP A 284 9.72 -6.47 -9.60
CA ASP A 284 10.48 -6.04 -8.42
C ASP A 284 11.68 -6.95 -8.15
N ASN A 285 12.80 -6.64 -8.80
CA ASN A 285 14.13 -7.14 -8.45
C ASN A 285 15.04 -6.02 -7.91
N THR A 286 14.43 -4.98 -7.36
CA THR A 286 15.14 -3.87 -6.73
C THR A 286 15.90 -4.33 -5.48
N GLN A 287 17.11 -3.80 -5.29
CA GLN A 287 17.98 -4.14 -4.17
C GLN A 287 17.72 -3.28 -2.93
N THR A 288 17.17 -2.08 -3.13
CA THR A 288 16.86 -1.12 -2.06
C THR A 288 15.37 -1.03 -1.78
N ALA A 289 15.01 -0.70 -0.54
CA ALA A 289 13.61 -0.48 -0.17
C ALA A 289 13.01 0.74 -0.91
N MET A 290 13.78 1.81 -1.04
CA MET A 290 13.40 3.02 -1.75
C MET A 290 13.21 2.77 -3.25
N GLY A 291 14.05 1.96 -3.90
CA GLY A 291 13.83 1.51 -5.28
C GLY A 291 12.53 0.73 -5.44
N GLY A 292 12.19 -0.15 -4.50
CA GLY A 292 10.92 -0.88 -4.52
C GLY A 292 9.68 0.04 -4.37
N ARG A 293 9.78 1.12 -3.58
CA ARG A 293 8.73 2.15 -3.49
C ARG A 293 8.57 2.91 -4.81
N MET A 294 9.69 3.34 -5.40
CA MET A 294 9.68 4.04 -6.69
C MET A 294 9.14 3.16 -7.82
N LEU A 295 9.51 1.88 -7.88
CA LEU A 295 8.97 0.94 -8.86
C LEU A 295 7.46 0.81 -8.76
N LYS A 296 6.92 0.72 -7.54
CA LYS A 296 5.47 0.72 -7.32
C LYS A 296 4.82 2.01 -7.85
N GLN A 297 5.40 3.17 -7.55
CA GLN A 297 4.90 4.45 -8.08
C GLN A 297 4.93 4.49 -9.61
N TRP A 298 5.95 3.94 -10.27
CA TRP A 298 6.01 3.89 -11.73
C TRP A 298 4.95 2.98 -12.35
N ILE A 299 4.66 1.84 -11.72
CA ILE A 299 3.59 0.94 -12.18
C ILE A 299 2.20 1.54 -11.93
N ASP A 300 2.00 2.23 -10.81
CA ASP A 300 0.74 2.90 -10.48
C ASP A 300 0.46 4.11 -11.39
N ARG A 301 1.51 4.72 -11.97
CA ARG A 301 1.47 5.91 -12.83
C ARG A 301 2.39 5.77 -14.04
N PRO A 302 2.05 4.92 -15.04
CA PRO A 302 2.82 4.79 -16.27
C PRO A 302 2.89 6.13 -17.02
N LEU A 303 3.99 6.37 -17.70
CA LEU A 303 4.22 7.62 -18.41
C LEU A 303 3.41 7.71 -19.71
N ILE A 304 3.03 8.94 -20.08
CA ILE A 304 2.52 9.27 -21.42
C ILE A 304 3.52 10.14 -22.23
N ASP A 305 4.56 10.63 -21.56
CA ASP A 305 5.63 11.40 -22.22
C ASP A 305 6.55 10.45 -22.99
N ARG A 306 6.43 10.48 -24.31
CA ARG A 306 7.21 9.64 -25.24
C ARG A 306 8.71 9.72 -25.01
N LYS A 307 9.24 10.93 -24.77
CA LYS A 307 10.67 11.13 -24.58
C LYS A 307 11.15 10.41 -23.32
N LYS A 308 10.46 10.61 -22.21
CA LYS A 308 10.82 9.97 -20.93
C LYS A 308 10.74 8.45 -21.00
N ILE A 309 9.76 7.90 -21.75
CA ILE A 309 9.65 6.44 -21.96
C ILE A 309 10.88 5.94 -22.73
N ILE A 310 11.23 6.61 -23.84
CA ILE A 310 12.39 6.25 -24.67
C ILE A 310 13.69 6.38 -23.88
N ASP A 311 13.87 7.42 -23.09
CA ASP A 311 15.06 7.62 -22.26
C ASP A 311 15.24 6.45 -21.28
N ARG A 312 14.19 6.02 -20.56
CA ARG A 312 14.24 4.82 -19.70
C ARG A 312 14.56 3.55 -20.46
N GLN A 313 13.96 3.36 -21.66
CA GLN A 313 14.25 2.20 -22.49
C GLN A 313 15.68 2.21 -23.02
N ASN A 314 16.27 3.36 -23.31
CA ASN A 314 17.67 3.51 -23.66
C ASN A 314 18.58 3.06 -22.51
N ASP A 315 18.29 3.52 -21.29
CA ASP A 315 19.05 3.15 -20.09
C ASP A 315 18.96 1.65 -19.80
N VAL A 316 17.76 1.07 -19.93
CA VAL A 316 17.58 -0.39 -19.80
C VAL A 316 18.39 -1.13 -20.85
N SER A 317 18.42 -0.66 -22.12
CA SER A 317 19.24 -1.26 -23.19
C SER A 317 20.72 -1.22 -22.86
N GLU A 318 21.19 -0.09 -22.37
CA GLU A 318 22.60 0.12 -22.00
C GLU A 318 23.01 -0.79 -20.82
N LEU A 319 22.17 -0.85 -19.78
CA LEU A 319 22.39 -1.73 -18.64
C LEU A 319 22.37 -3.23 -19.03
N MET A 320 21.59 -3.62 -20.04
CA MET A 320 21.61 -4.98 -20.58
C MET A 320 22.88 -5.28 -21.36
N ALA A 321 23.37 -4.30 -22.13
CA ALA A 321 24.61 -4.45 -22.91
C ALA A 321 25.85 -4.58 -22.01
N HIS A 322 25.84 -3.98 -20.81
CA HIS A 322 26.96 -3.97 -19.84
C HIS A 322 26.69 -4.92 -18.68
N PHE A 323 26.71 -6.21 -18.93
CA PHE A 323 26.33 -7.25 -17.97
C PHE A 323 27.19 -7.25 -16.69
N PHE A 324 28.53 -7.12 -16.81
CA PHE A 324 29.42 -7.16 -15.65
C PHE A 324 29.29 -5.91 -14.78
N GLU A 325 29.20 -4.76 -15.41
CA GLU A 325 29.00 -3.47 -14.75
C GLU A 325 27.64 -3.47 -14.01
N ARG A 326 26.59 -4.05 -14.62
CA ARG A 326 25.29 -4.22 -13.97
C ARG A 326 25.38 -5.13 -12.75
N LEU A 327 26.12 -6.23 -12.80
CA LEU A 327 26.33 -7.11 -11.63
C LEU A 327 27.05 -6.36 -10.50
N GLU A 328 28.10 -5.58 -10.82
CA GLU A 328 28.78 -4.74 -9.84
C GLU A 328 27.83 -3.69 -9.24
N LEU A 329 27.01 -3.06 -10.07
CA LEU A 329 25.97 -2.12 -9.64
C LEU A 329 25.01 -2.76 -8.64
N VAL A 330 24.51 -3.95 -8.93
CA VAL A 330 23.62 -4.74 -8.05
C VAL A 330 24.29 -5.02 -6.70
N GLU A 331 25.57 -5.44 -6.68
CA GLU A 331 26.27 -5.72 -5.44
C GLU A 331 26.50 -4.45 -4.60
N ASN A 332 26.78 -3.31 -5.24
CA ASN A 332 26.92 -2.05 -4.53
C ASN A 332 25.56 -1.57 -3.97
N LEU A 333 24.47 -1.69 -4.74
CA LEU A 333 23.11 -1.31 -4.31
C LEU A 333 22.61 -2.13 -3.12
N LYS A 334 22.96 -3.42 -3.01
CA LYS A 334 22.59 -4.25 -1.84
C LYS A 334 23.13 -3.70 -0.52
N ASN A 335 24.20 -2.93 -0.56
CA ASN A 335 24.82 -2.34 0.62
C ASN A 335 24.34 -0.90 0.89
N VAL A 336 23.39 -0.39 0.10
CA VAL A 336 22.75 0.91 0.32
C VAL A 336 21.46 0.68 1.11
N TYR A 337 21.41 1.22 2.31
CA TYR A 337 20.25 1.20 3.18
C TYR A 337 19.20 2.23 2.74
N ASP A 338 18.06 2.23 3.40
CA ASP A 338 16.95 3.15 3.10
C ASP A 338 17.29 4.60 3.51
N LEU A 339 17.95 5.32 2.61
CA LEU A 339 18.39 6.70 2.84
C LEU A 339 17.22 7.67 3.01
N GLU A 340 16.09 7.44 2.35
CA GLU A 340 14.91 8.29 2.50
C GLU A 340 14.37 8.24 3.93
N ARG A 341 14.13 7.02 4.45
CA ARG A 341 13.63 6.84 5.81
C ARG A 341 14.67 7.15 6.87
N LEU A 342 15.95 6.95 6.58
CA LEU A 342 17.02 7.40 7.45
C LEU A 342 17.02 8.92 7.60
N ALA A 343 16.89 9.67 6.51
CA ALA A 343 16.77 11.13 6.55
C ALA A 343 15.58 11.60 7.38
N GLY A 344 14.41 10.95 7.23
CA GLY A 344 13.24 11.21 8.06
C GLY A 344 13.49 10.97 9.55
N ARG A 345 14.12 9.84 9.93
CA ARG A 345 14.45 9.53 11.33
C ARG A 345 15.47 10.50 11.94
N VAL A 346 16.43 10.96 11.14
CA VAL A 346 17.41 12.00 11.58
C VAL A 346 16.66 13.28 11.95
N ALA A 347 15.75 13.73 11.11
CA ALA A 347 14.97 14.94 11.37
C ALA A 347 14.12 14.82 12.65
N TYR A 348 13.51 13.67 12.83
CA TYR A 348 12.70 13.36 14.02
C TYR A 348 13.52 13.17 15.31
N GLY A 349 14.83 13.03 15.21
CA GLY A 349 15.69 12.78 16.35
C GLY A 349 15.57 11.37 16.93
N ASN A 350 15.01 10.42 16.17
CA ASN A 350 14.82 9.02 16.60
C ASN A 350 15.94 8.08 16.11
N VAL A 351 16.98 8.63 15.50
CA VAL A 351 18.16 7.90 15.01
C VAL A 351 19.01 7.39 16.17
N ASN A 352 19.47 6.16 16.07
CA ASN A 352 20.46 5.54 16.93
C ASN A 352 21.83 5.45 16.23
N ALA A 353 22.86 4.98 16.96
CA ALA A 353 24.22 4.90 16.41
C ALA A 353 24.35 3.92 15.23
N ARG A 354 23.58 2.82 15.22
CA ARG A 354 23.59 1.86 14.11
C ARG A 354 22.99 2.44 12.83
N ASP A 355 21.98 3.30 12.96
CA ASP A 355 21.40 4.02 11.81
C ASP A 355 22.46 4.92 11.17
N LEU A 356 23.29 5.60 11.95
CA LEU A 356 24.38 6.43 11.44
C LEU A 356 25.50 5.60 10.80
N ILE A 357 25.77 4.40 11.31
CA ILE A 357 26.69 3.44 10.67
C ILE A 357 26.14 2.97 9.32
N GLN A 358 24.84 2.67 9.25
CA GLN A 358 24.16 2.30 8.01
C GLN A 358 24.22 3.43 6.99
N LEU A 359 23.99 4.69 7.42
CA LEU A 359 24.14 5.87 6.59
C LEU A 359 25.58 5.96 6.02
N ARG A 360 26.58 5.91 6.88
CA ARG A 360 27.99 5.93 6.47
C ARG A 360 28.31 4.82 5.45
N ASN A 361 27.91 3.60 5.73
CA ASN A 361 28.15 2.45 4.86
C ASN A 361 27.47 2.60 3.50
N SER A 362 26.26 3.19 3.47
CA SER A 362 25.56 3.54 2.22
C SER A 362 26.34 4.56 1.41
N LEU A 363 26.79 5.63 2.05
CA LEU A 363 27.55 6.69 1.39
C LEU A 363 28.89 6.18 0.79
N TYR A 364 29.53 5.18 1.41
CA TYR A 364 30.73 4.53 0.83
C TYR A 364 30.46 3.80 -0.50
N GLN A 365 29.22 3.41 -0.78
CA GLN A 365 28.89 2.75 -2.05
C GLN A 365 28.70 3.76 -3.19
N ILE A 366 28.37 5.02 -2.89
CA ILE A 366 27.97 6.01 -3.89
C ILE A 366 29.07 6.32 -4.91
N PRO A 367 30.35 6.52 -4.52
CA PRO A 367 31.43 6.72 -5.50
C PRO A 367 31.60 5.53 -6.44
N ARG A 368 31.38 4.29 -5.97
CA ARG A 368 31.48 3.06 -6.78
C ARG A 368 30.33 2.99 -7.77
N ILE A 369 29.09 3.20 -7.32
CA ILE A 369 27.89 3.25 -8.18
C ILE A 369 28.09 4.31 -9.26
N ARG A 370 28.56 5.50 -8.87
CA ARG A 370 28.85 6.59 -9.81
C ARG A 370 29.89 6.19 -10.85
N ALA A 371 31.00 5.58 -10.44
CA ALA A 371 32.07 5.16 -11.35
C ALA A 371 31.57 4.10 -12.35
N THR A 372 30.80 3.14 -11.89
CA THR A 372 30.19 2.10 -12.74
C THR A 372 29.26 2.72 -13.79
N LEU A 373 28.39 3.67 -13.42
CA LEU A 373 27.49 4.35 -14.38
C LEU A 373 28.26 5.19 -15.40
N LEU A 374 29.32 5.91 -14.98
CA LEU A 374 30.16 6.73 -15.87
C LEU A 374 30.98 5.89 -16.87
N SER A 375 31.15 4.59 -16.64
CA SER A 375 31.80 3.68 -17.59
C SER A 375 30.88 3.26 -18.73
N MET A 376 29.57 3.53 -18.65
CA MET A 376 28.56 3.26 -19.67
C MET A 376 28.40 4.45 -20.63
N SER A 377 27.92 4.22 -21.85
CA SER A 377 27.87 5.24 -22.91
C SER A 377 26.55 6.00 -22.99
N SER A 378 25.64 5.84 -22.01
CA SER A 378 24.35 6.54 -21.97
C SER A 378 24.48 7.96 -21.42
N GLU A 379 23.91 8.94 -22.11
CA GLU A 379 23.86 10.34 -21.66
C GLU A 379 22.99 10.46 -20.40
N SER A 380 21.85 9.79 -20.35
CA SER A 380 20.91 9.79 -19.24
C SER A 380 21.51 9.14 -18.00
N LEU A 381 22.20 7.99 -18.11
CA LEU A 381 22.92 7.36 -17.00
C LEU A 381 24.07 8.23 -16.50
N THR A 382 24.73 8.98 -17.40
CA THR A 382 25.77 9.96 -17.04
C THR A 382 25.17 11.12 -16.25
N GLU A 383 24.00 11.59 -16.64
CA GLU A 383 23.27 12.64 -15.89
C GLU A 383 22.90 12.15 -14.48
N LEU A 384 22.35 10.94 -14.36
CA LEU A 384 22.05 10.31 -13.07
C LEU A 384 23.30 10.12 -12.22
N ALA A 385 24.41 9.68 -12.80
CA ALA A 385 25.70 9.54 -12.12
C ALA A 385 26.22 10.89 -11.57
N ASN A 386 26.00 11.98 -12.31
CA ASN A 386 26.41 13.33 -11.87
C ASN A 386 25.51 13.88 -10.74
N GLN A 387 24.30 13.37 -10.59
CA GLN A 387 23.41 13.72 -9.47
C GLN A 387 23.73 12.94 -8.19
N LEU A 388 24.56 11.91 -8.26
CA LEU A 388 24.96 11.13 -7.09
C LEU A 388 26.02 11.91 -6.27
N ASP A 389 25.54 12.52 -5.19
CA ASP A 389 26.38 13.25 -4.24
C ASP A 389 26.87 12.29 -3.14
N PRO A 390 28.18 12.00 -3.04
CA PRO A 390 28.71 11.07 -2.04
C PRO A 390 28.69 11.62 -0.61
N CYS A 391 28.43 12.91 -0.41
CA CYS A 391 28.49 13.58 0.89
C CYS A 391 29.78 13.22 1.66
N GLU A 392 30.95 13.35 1.03
CA GLU A 392 32.25 12.88 1.56
C GLU A 392 32.53 13.46 2.95
N GLU A 393 32.26 14.75 3.17
CA GLU A 393 32.49 15.43 4.44
C GLU A 393 31.64 14.81 5.58
N LEU A 394 30.41 14.38 5.26
CA LEU A 394 29.55 13.69 6.22
C LEU A 394 30.10 12.29 6.53
N THR A 395 30.52 11.59 5.49
CA THR A 395 31.09 10.23 5.61
C THR A 395 32.32 10.21 6.51
N GLU A 396 33.27 11.16 6.31
CA GLU A 396 34.47 11.33 7.13
C GLU A 396 34.12 11.62 8.60
N LYS A 397 33.20 12.57 8.84
CA LYS A 397 32.76 12.90 10.22
C LYS A 397 32.12 11.73 10.92
N LEU A 398 31.26 10.94 10.23
CA LEU A 398 30.66 9.75 10.82
C LEU A 398 31.68 8.67 11.09
N GLU A 399 32.70 8.53 10.21
CA GLU A 399 33.81 7.60 10.42
C GLU A 399 34.67 7.96 11.63
N GLU A 400 34.94 9.24 11.83
CA GLU A 400 35.71 9.72 12.98
C GLU A 400 34.93 9.58 14.30
N ALA A 401 33.60 9.84 14.27
CA ALA A 401 32.81 9.95 15.48
C ALA A 401 32.27 8.62 16.01
N ILE A 402 31.71 7.73 15.15
CA ILE A 402 30.88 6.61 15.57
C ILE A 402 31.67 5.30 15.56
N MET A 403 31.57 4.53 16.67
CA MET A 403 32.16 3.18 16.77
C MET A 403 31.45 2.18 15.84
N ASP A 404 32.21 1.33 15.13
CA ASP A 404 31.66 0.32 14.23
C ASP A 404 30.77 -0.73 14.92
N SER A 405 31.03 -1.00 16.20
CA SER A 405 30.31 -1.95 17.05
C SER A 405 29.36 -1.26 18.04
N ALA A 406 28.83 -0.08 17.67
CA ALA A 406 27.97 0.68 18.58
C ALA A 406 26.70 -0.11 19.00
N PRO A 407 26.27 -0.01 20.27
CA PRO A 407 25.03 -0.61 20.75
C PRO A 407 23.80 0.09 20.14
N ILE A 408 22.61 -0.54 20.26
CA ILE A 408 21.35 0.06 19.86
C ILE A 408 20.98 1.19 20.84
N SER A 409 21.17 0.95 22.12
CA SER A 409 20.84 1.92 23.19
C SER A 409 21.84 3.07 23.21
N ILE A 410 21.35 4.29 23.04
CA ILE A 410 22.17 5.51 23.03
C ILE A 410 22.59 5.98 24.43
N ARG A 411 22.18 5.29 25.50
CA ARG A 411 22.50 5.64 26.89
C ARG A 411 23.42 4.66 27.61
N GLU A 412 23.83 3.58 26.91
CA GLU A 412 24.68 2.55 27.52
C GLU A 412 26.18 2.81 27.34
N GLY A 413 26.55 3.88 26.62
CA GLY A 413 27.94 4.18 26.28
C GLY A 413 28.48 3.28 25.16
N GLY A 414 29.74 3.48 24.76
CA GLY A 414 30.38 2.74 23.67
C GLY A 414 29.92 3.11 22.27
N ILE A 415 29.50 4.34 22.08
CA ILE A 415 28.96 4.88 20.82
C ILE A 415 30.02 5.67 20.07
N ILE A 416 30.77 6.51 20.75
CA ILE A 416 31.77 7.42 20.17
C ILE A 416 33.14 6.75 20.14
N LYS A 417 33.88 6.92 19.05
CA LYS A 417 35.27 6.39 18.90
C LYS A 417 36.22 7.01 19.90
N ASP A 418 37.22 6.22 20.34
CA ASP A 418 38.37 6.73 21.11
C ASP A 418 39.16 7.73 20.23
N GLY A 419 39.61 8.85 20.80
CA GLY A 419 40.31 9.90 20.08
C GLY A 419 39.41 10.98 19.47
N TYR A 420 38.08 10.81 19.48
CA TYR A 420 37.15 11.83 18.97
C TYR A 420 37.05 13.05 19.92
N ASN A 421 37.05 12.81 21.23
CA ASN A 421 36.99 13.87 22.24
C ASN A 421 37.92 13.58 23.42
N SER A 422 38.87 14.48 23.67
CA SER A 422 39.91 14.33 24.69
C SER A 422 39.37 14.21 26.12
N GLN A 423 38.25 14.86 26.43
CA GLN A 423 37.61 14.77 27.75
C GLN A 423 36.94 13.42 27.95
N LEU A 424 36.31 12.88 26.93
CA LEU A 424 35.73 11.53 26.92
C LEU A 424 36.81 10.49 27.15
N ASP A 425 37.94 10.59 26.42
CA ASP A 425 39.08 9.69 26.58
C ASP A 425 39.61 9.71 28.02
N THR A 426 39.71 10.91 28.65
CA THR A 426 40.11 11.05 30.04
C THR A 426 39.17 10.31 30.98
N TYR A 427 37.85 10.40 30.82
CA TYR A 427 36.88 9.67 31.63
C TYR A 427 36.95 8.16 31.42
N ARG A 428 37.10 7.70 30.17
CA ARG A 428 37.28 6.30 29.83
C ARG A 428 38.57 5.71 30.46
N ASP A 429 39.66 6.45 30.37
CA ASP A 429 40.93 6.04 30.96
C ASP A 429 40.83 5.95 32.47
N ALA A 430 40.19 6.89 33.15
CA ALA A 430 39.94 6.85 34.58
C ALA A 430 39.10 5.60 34.97
N SER A 431 38.08 5.26 34.17
CA SER A 431 37.28 4.05 34.38
C SER A 431 38.10 2.76 34.12
N ARG A 432 38.84 2.67 33.00
CA ARG A 432 39.69 1.53 32.64
C ARG A 432 40.77 1.31 33.67
N ASN A 433 41.50 2.36 34.06
CA ASN A 433 42.54 2.32 35.08
C ASN A 433 41.97 1.95 36.47
N GLY A 434 40.78 2.39 36.77
CA GLY A 434 40.03 1.98 37.96
C GLY A 434 39.71 0.48 38.01
N LYS A 435 39.29 -0.12 36.90
CA LYS A 435 39.04 -1.59 36.80
C LYS A 435 40.33 -2.39 36.94
N THR A 436 41.42 -1.93 36.34
CA THR A 436 42.74 -2.54 36.47
C THR A 436 43.20 -2.49 37.92
N TRP A 437 42.99 -1.34 38.59
CA TRP A 437 43.31 -1.18 40.03
C TRP A 437 42.49 -2.13 40.92
N ILE A 438 41.18 -2.32 40.60
CA ILE A 438 40.33 -3.29 41.33
C ILE A 438 40.90 -4.71 41.21
N ALA A 439 41.36 -5.12 40.01
CA ALA A 439 41.96 -6.42 39.82
C ALA A 439 43.30 -6.56 40.58
N GLU A 440 44.10 -5.48 40.65
CA GLU A 440 45.30 -5.43 41.44
C GLU A 440 45.00 -5.46 42.95
N LEU A 441 43.94 -4.76 43.41
CA LEU A 441 43.46 -4.81 44.78
C LEU A 441 43.04 -6.27 45.13
N GLU A 442 42.29 -6.92 44.30
CA GLU A 442 41.90 -8.33 44.51
C GLU A 442 43.13 -9.23 44.70
N ARG A 443 44.14 -9.06 43.86
CA ARG A 443 45.40 -9.80 43.99
C ARG A 443 46.10 -9.46 45.33
N LYS A 444 46.24 -8.21 45.66
CA LYS A 444 46.88 -7.71 46.90
C LYS A 444 46.16 -8.19 48.17
N GLU A 445 44.83 -8.14 48.15
CA GLU A 445 44.03 -8.62 49.28
C GLU A 445 44.06 -10.14 49.42
N ARG A 446 44.15 -10.89 48.35
CA ARG A 446 44.42 -12.38 48.38
C ARG A 446 45.78 -12.68 48.96
N GLU A 447 46.82 -11.96 48.60
CA GLU A 447 48.17 -12.11 49.11
C GLU A 447 48.23 -11.78 50.62
N LEU A 448 47.59 -10.68 51.02
CA LEU A 448 47.55 -10.19 52.42
C LEU A 448 46.80 -11.14 53.39
N THR A 449 45.68 -11.70 52.88
CA THR A 449 44.79 -12.54 53.73
C THR A 449 45.09 -14.03 53.59
N GLY A 450 45.84 -14.45 52.56
CA GLY A 450 46.05 -15.85 52.21
C GLY A 450 44.82 -16.56 51.63
N ILE A 451 43.69 -15.84 51.42
CA ILE A 451 42.41 -16.37 50.96
C ILE A 451 42.38 -16.43 49.44
N LYS A 452 42.74 -17.54 48.84
CA LYS A 452 42.78 -17.74 47.35
C LYS A 452 41.40 -17.62 46.68
N THR A 453 40.32 -17.84 47.42
CA THR A 453 38.92 -17.80 46.92
C THR A 453 38.27 -16.44 47.01
N MET A 454 38.97 -15.43 47.59
CA MET A 454 38.50 -14.06 47.66
C MET A 454 38.29 -13.46 46.30
N LYS A 455 37.18 -12.77 46.08
CA LYS A 455 36.84 -12.10 44.80
C LYS A 455 36.32 -10.69 45.08
N VAL A 456 36.70 -9.76 44.18
CA VAL A 456 36.03 -8.46 44.15
C VAL A 456 34.92 -8.57 43.10
N GLY A 457 33.70 -8.26 43.51
CA GLY A 457 32.52 -8.27 42.65
C GLY A 457 31.80 -6.91 42.68
N PHE A 458 30.90 -6.69 41.71
CA PHE A 458 30.07 -5.51 41.63
C PHE A 458 28.57 -5.89 41.71
N ASN A 459 27.80 -5.09 42.42
CA ASN A 459 26.34 -5.19 42.51
C ASN A 459 25.71 -3.81 42.34
N ARG A 460 24.71 -3.68 41.51
CA ARG A 460 24.04 -2.40 41.24
C ARG A 460 23.47 -1.71 42.46
N VAL A 461 23.11 -2.46 43.52
CA VAL A 461 22.51 -1.92 44.78
C VAL A 461 23.58 -1.55 45.79
N PHE A 462 24.67 -2.33 45.89
CA PHE A 462 25.68 -2.21 46.94
C PHE A 462 27.05 -1.71 46.45
N GLY A 463 27.23 -1.56 45.12
CA GLY A 463 28.51 -1.20 44.50
C GLY A 463 29.52 -2.33 44.46
N TYR A 464 30.82 -1.99 44.50
CA TYR A 464 31.89 -2.95 44.57
C TYR A 464 32.02 -3.54 45.99
N TYR A 465 32.27 -4.84 46.05
CA TYR A 465 32.43 -5.58 47.30
C TYR A 465 33.48 -6.66 47.20
N ILE A 466 34.08 -7.01 48.33
CA ILE A 466 35.00 -8.15 48.47
C ILE A 466 34.16 -9.31 49.02
N GLU A 467 34.06 -10.40 48.25
CA GLU A 467 33.35 -11.60 48.66
C GLU A 467 34.32 -12.65 49.24
N VAL A 468 34.02 -13.10 50.47
CA VAL A 468 34.79 -14.11 51.19
C VAL A 468 33.84 -15.23 51.62
N THR A 469 34.21 -16.46 51.36
CA THR A 469 33.44 -17.62 51.83
C THR A 469 33.42 -17.67 53.36
N ARG A 470 32.29 -18.07 53.98
CA ARG A 470 32.16 -18.13 55.44
C ARG A 470 33.26 -18.93 56.15
N ALA A 471 33.74 -19.97 55.51
CA ALA A 471 34.84 -20.77 56.06
C ALA A 471 36.14 -19.98 56.28
N ASN A 472 36.35 -18.89 55.53
CA ASN A 472 37.57 -18.11 55.49
C ASN A 472 37.44 -16.73 56.19
N THR A 473 36.28 -16.37 56.74
CA THR A 473 36.04 -15.06 57.38
C THR A 473 36.94 -14.81 58.59
N HIS A 474 37.36 -15.89 59.29
CA HIS A 474 38.29 -15.82 60.43
C HIS A 474 39.72 -15.43 60.07
N LEU A 475 40.06 -15.48 58.76
CA LEU A 475 41.41 -15.09 58.26
C LEU A 475 41.48 -13.59 57.94
N LEU A 476 40.37 -12.86 58.04
CA LEU A 476 40.36 -11.43 57.79
C LEU A 476 40.95 -10.63 58.94
N PRO A 477 41.90 -9.71 58.69
CA PRO A 477 42.43 -8.81 59.72
C PRO A 477 41.36 -7.94 60.37
N GLU A 478 41.35 -7.79 61.69
CA GLU A 478 40.41 -6.98 62.42
C GLU A 478 40.49 -5.48 62.04
N GLY A 479 39.39 -4.82 61.86
CA GLY A 479 39.31 -3.37 61.66
C GLY A 479 39.49 -2.88 60.19
N ARG A 480 39.92 -3.75 59.23
CA ARG A 480 40.09 -3.36 57.81
C ARG A 480 38.86 -3.56 56.95
N TYR A 481 38.04 -4.57 57.22
CA TYR A 481 36.89 -4.98 56.47
C TYR A 481 35.59 -4.65 57.17
N GLU A 482 34.79 -3.79 56.57
CA GLU A 482 33.43 -3.50 57.01
C GLU A 482 32.44 -4.44 56.31
N ARG A 483 31.69 -5.24 57.12
CA ARG A 483 30.70 -6.19 56.57
C ARG A 483 29.45 -5.44 56.05
N LYS A 484 29.09 -5.65 54.78
CA LYS A 484 27.94 -5.09 54.08
C LYS A 484 26.77 -6.05 53.93
N GLN A 485 27.04 -7.33 53.64
CA GLN A 485 25.99 -8.30 53.41
C GLN A 485 26.41 -9.70 53.78
N THR A 486 25.50 -10.45 54.35
CA THR A 486 25.68 -11.85 54.67
C THR A 486 24.83 -12.69 53.73
N LEU A 487 25.49 -13.62 53.03
CA LEU A 487 24.86 -14.60 52.14
C LEU A 487 24.89 -15.98 52.79
N THR A 488 24.22 -16.95 52.20
CA THR A 488 24.17 -18.33 52.71
C THR A 488 25.57 -18.96 52.86
N ASN A 489 26.46 -18.77 51.88
CA ASN A 489 27.78 -19.41 51.81
C ASN A 489 28.96 -18.43 51.83
N ALA A 490 28.72 -17.12 51.80
CA ALA A 490 29.74 -16.09 51.74
C ALA A 490 29.31 -14.83 52.51
N GLU A 491 30.27 -13.99 52.81
CA GLU A 491 30.02 -12.64 53.32
C GLU A 491 30.68 -11.60 52.39
N ARG A 492 30.04 -10.42 52.30
CA ARG A 492 30.51 -9.33 51.47
C ARG A 492 30.97 -8.18 52.32
N TYR A 493 32.18 -7.73 52.03
CA TYR A 493 32.87 -6.69 52.76
C TYR A 493 33.25 -5.53 51.85
N ILE A 494 33.48 -4.37 52.46
CA ILE A 494 34.13 -3.22 51.83
C ILE A 494 35.34 -2.76 52.64
N THR A 495 36.28 -2.12 51.94
CA THR A 495 37.38 -1.39 52.56
C THR A 495 37.27 0.09 52.26
N PRO A 496 37.79 1.00 53.07
CA PRO A 496 37.80 2.44 52.79
C PRO A 496 38.46 2.75 51.45
N GLU A 497 39.54 2.06 51.11
CA GLU A 497 40.28 2.18 49.85
C GLU A 497 39.41 1.77 48.65
N LEU A 498 38.64 0.68 48.74
CA LEU A 498 37.73 0.22 47.72
C LEU A 498 36.59 1.23 47.53
N LYS A 499 36.07 1.79 48.63
CA LYS A 499 34.95 2.75 48.55
C LYS A 499 35.32 4.09 47.94
N GLU A 500 36.54 4.59 48.20
CA GLU A 500 37.07 5.79 47.56
C GLU A 500 37.26 5.61 46.04
N LYS A 501 37.86 4.51 45.65
CA LYS A 501 38.07 4.19 44.22
C LYS A 501 36.78 3.85 43.51
N GLU A 502 35.86 3.17 44.16
CA GLU A 502 34.52 2.93 43.65
C GLU A 502 33.84 4.24 43.21
N LYS A 503 33.84 5.25 44.08
CA LYS A 503 33.25 6.54 43.81
C LYS A 503 33.88 7.18 42.56
N LEU A 504 35.21 7.16 42.42
CA LEU A 504 35.94 7.72 41.30
C LEU A 504 35.60 6.96 39.97
N ILE A 505 35.47 5.63 40.04
CA ILE A 505 35.15 4.81 38.86
C ILE A 505 33.72 5.07 38.40
N LEU A 506 32.75 5.05 39.31
CA LEU A 506 31.33 5.25 39.01
C LEU A 506 31.06 6.68 38.51
N ASP A 507 31.66 7.70 39.15
CA ASP A 507 31.58 9.09 38.70
C ASP A 507 32.17 9.25 37.25
N ALA A 508 33.27 8.56 36.96
CA ALA A 508 33.88 8.59 35.63
C ALA A 508 33.03 7.85 34.58
N GLU A 509 32.43 6.70 34.94
CA GLU A 509 31.51 5.98 34.04
C GLU A 509 30.25 6.79 33.74
N GLU A 510 29.59 7.40 34.75
CA GLU A 510 28.41 8.24 34.58
C GLU A 510 28.70 9.46 33.71
N LYS A 511 29.78 10.17 33.96
CA LYS A 511 30.21 11.32 33.16
C LYS A 511 30.60 10.92 31.74
N SER A 512 31.21 9.74 31.56
CA SER A 512 31.53 9.22 30.22
C SER A 512 30.27 8.96 29.44
N MET A 513 29.25 8.29 30.03
CA MET A 513 27.99 8.00 29.36
C MET A 513 27.20 9.28 29.03
N GLU A 514 27.17 10.24 29.93
CA GLU A 514 26.48 11.52 29.72
C GLU A 514 27.16 12.33 28.60
N LEU A 515 28.49 12.40 28.59
CA LEU A 515 29.25 13.09 27.54
C LEU A 515 29.12 12.37 26.18
N GLU A 516 29.15 11.05 26.16
CA GLU A 516 28.89 10.28 24.92
C GLU A 516 27.51 10.57 24.33
N TYR A 517 26.48 10.64 25.19
CA TYR A 517 25.14 11.00 24.74
C TYR A 517 25.07 12.43 24.18
N GLN A 518 25.78 13.38 24.81
CA GLN A 518 25.85 14.76 24.31
C GLN A 518 26.55 14.81 22.95
N LEU A 519 27.73 14.20 22.83
CA LEU A 519 28.49 14.14 21.57
C LEU A 519 27.71 13.45 20.45
N PHE A 520 27.04 12.34 20.76
CA PHE A 520 26.16 11.68 19.81
C PHE A 520 25.00 12.59 19.37
N SER A 521 24.43 13.36 20.28
CA SER A 521 23.36 14.32 19.95
C SER A 521 23.87 15.43 19.05
N GLU A 522 25.11 15.91 19.26
CA GLU A 522 25.77 16.90 18.36
C GLU A 522 26.00 16.32 16.96
N VAL A 523 26.50 15.08 16.86
CA VAL A 523 26.66 14.39 15.58
C VAL A 523 25.31 14.25 14.87
N ARG A 524 24.26 13.86 15.58
CA ARG A 524 22.91 13.74 15.02
C ARG A 524 22.38 15.07 14.50
N GLU A 525 22.55 16.17 15.25
CA GLU A 525 22.14 17.50 14.80
C GLU A 525 22.91 17.94 13.55
N MET A 526 24.21 17.65 13.48
CA MET A 526 25.02 17.91 12.28
C MET A 526 24.49 17.17 11.04
N VAL A 527 24.03 15.92 11.18
CA VAL A 527 23.48 15.16 10.05
C VAL A 527 22.20 15.81 9.49
N LYS A 528 21.43 16.56 10.29
CA LYS A 528 20.25 17.29 9.81
C LYS A 528 20.55 18.27 8.68
N ASP A 529 21.74 18.88 8.67
CA ASP A 529 22.14 19.83 7.61
C ASP A 529 22.28 19.16 6.24
N TYR A 530 22.38 17.83 6.20
CA TYR A 530 22.54 17.04 4.98
C TYR A 530 21.22 16.41 4.49
N ILE A 531 20.09 16.56 5.18
CA ILE A 531 18.81 15.88 4.86
C ILE A 531 18.41 16.11 3.41
N GLU A 532 18.42 17.34 2.92
CA GLU A 532 18.05 17.66 1.52
C GLU A 532 18.95 16.98 0.50
N ARG A 533 20.27 16.92 0.75
CA ARG A 533 21.26 16.23 -0.09
C ARG A 533 20.99 14.72 -0.09
N LEU A 534 20.74 14.13 1.08
CA LEU A 534 20.44 12.71 1.24
C LEU A 534 19.12 12.32 0.55
N GLN A 535 18.09 13.16 0.59
CA GLN A 535 16.82 12.91 -0.11
C GLN A 535 17.00 12.95 -1.63
N LYS A 536 17.78 13.89 -2.17
CA LYS A 536 18.11 13.94 -3.61
C LYS A 536 18.90 12.71 -4.03
N LEU A 537 19.91 12.33 -3.24
CA LEU A 537 20.71 11.14 -3.46
C LEU A 537 19.84 9.88 -3.47
N ALA A 538 18.95 9.72 -2.49
CA ALA A 538 18.04 8.58 -2.38
C ALA A 538 17.14 8.45 -3.62
N LYS A 539 16.64 9.57 -4.15
CA LYS A 539 15.82 9.57 -5.37
C LYS A 539 16.63 9.06 -6.58
N SER A 540 17.84 9.55 -6.80
CA SER A 540 18.68 9.10 -7.93
C SER A 540 19.08 7.63 -7.78
N VAL A 541 19.42 7.16 -6.58
CA VAL A 541 19.70 5.74 -6.31
C VAL A 541 18.47 4.87 -6.55
N SER A 542 17.27 5.32 -6.18
CA SER A 542 16.01 4.60 -6.41
C SER A 542 15.73 4.44 -7.91
N GLU A 543 15.97 5.47 -8.70
CA GLU A 543 15.79 5.45 -10.15
C GLU A 543 16.75 4.46 -10.82
N ILE A 544 18.02 4.51 -10.45
CA ILE A 544 19.03 3.56 -10.92
C ILE A 544 18.65 2.11 -10.56
N ASP A 545 18.15 1.89 -9.35
CA ASP A 545 17.73 0.57 -8.88
C ASP A 545 16.49 0.04 -9.64
N CYS A 546 15.55 0.91 -10.02
CA CYS A 546 14.43 0.54 -10.89
C CYS A 546 14.92 0.16 -12.30
N LEU A 547 15.80 0.95 -12.91
CA LEU A 547 16.32 0.70 -14.25
C LEU A 547 17.12 -0.62 -14.32
N GLN A 548 17.97 -0.88 -13.31
CA GLN A 548 18.69 -2.16 -13.24
C GLN A 548 17.73 -3.34 -13.03
N SER A 549 16.65 -3.15 -12.25
CA SER A 549 15.61 -4.17 -12.06
C SER A 549 14.93 -4.51 -13.40
N PHE A 550 14.59 -3.51 -14.21
CA PHE A 550 14.04 -3.72 -15.55
C PHE A 550 15.02 -4.45 -16.47
N ALA A 551 16.30 -4.08 -16.47
CA ALA A 551 17.31 -4.74 -17.26
C ALA A 551 17.48 -6.22 -16.87
N ASP A 552 17.55 -6.52 -15.57
CA ASP A 552 17.71 -7.89 -15.06
C ASP A 552 16.49 -8.77 -15.37
N ILE A 553 15.28 -8.24 -15.18
CA ILE A 553 14.04 -8.96 -15.49
C ILE A 553 13.88 -9.17 -17.00
N SER A 554 14.22 -8.16 -17.81
CA SER A 554 14.13 -8.25 -19.27
C SER A 554 15.07 -9.32 -19.83
N GLU A 555 16.28 -9.40 -19.34
CA GLU A 555 17.24 -10.44 -19.73
C GLU A 555 16.77 -11.84 -19.31
N LYS A 556 16.39 -12.01 -18.05
CA LYS A 556 15.96 -13.30 -17.49
C LYS A 556 14.70 -13.86 -18.14
N ASN A 557 13.78 -13.01 -18.57
CA ASN A 557 12.50 -13.43 -19.16
C ASN A 557 12.43 -13.20 -20.66
N HIS A 558 13.55 -12.89 -21.32
CA HIS A 558 13.62 -12.65 -22.77
C HIS A 558 12.60 -11.61 -23.24
N PHE A 559 12.49 -10.49 -22.54
CA PHE A 559 11.71 -9.35 -22.95
C PHE A 559 12.47 -8.57 -24.01
N ILE A 560 11.76 -7.98 -24.94
CA ILE A 560 12.32 -7.19 -26.02
C ILE A 560 11.99 -5.71 -25.86
N ARG A 561 12.80 -4.86 -26.45
CA ARG A 561 12.54 -3.42 -26.50
C ARG A 561 11.36 -3.13 -27.41
N PRO A 562 10.27 -2.51 -26.93
CA PRO A 562 9.17 -2.12 -27.82
C PRO A 562 9.51 -0.84 -28.56
N THR A 563 8.89 -0.69 -29.74
CA THR A 563 8.86 0.56 -30.50
C THR A 563 7.56 1.29 -30.21
N LEU A 564 7.62 2.61 -29.99
CA LEU A 564 6.41 3.39 -29.80
C LEU A 564 5.89 3.84 -31.17
N SER A 565 4.62 3.53 -31.48
CA SER A 565 3.98 3.93 -32.73
C SER A 565 3.69 5.43 -32.76
N GLU A 566 3.60 6.00 -33.99
CA GLU A 566 3.23 7.40 -34.20
C GLU A 566 1.79 7.52 -34.75
N ASP A 567 1.31 6.47 -35.37
CA ASP A 567 -0.02 6.37 -36.00
C ASP A 567 -1.09 5.75 -35.09
N GLY A 568 -0.79 5.45 -33.86
CA GLY A 568 -1.72 4.83 -32.90
C GLY A 568 -1.92 3.33 -33.13
N SER A 569 -1.10 2.67 -33.97
CA SER A 569 -1.17 1.23 -34.20
C SER A 569 -0.57 0.44 -33.05
N LEU A 570 -1.16 -0.75 -32.80
CA LEU A 570 -0.67 -1.74 -31.85
C LEU A 570 -0.40 -3.03 -32.62
N HIS A 571 0.86 -3.44 -32.67
CA HIS A 571 1.28 -4.70 -33.28
C HIS A 571 2.17 -5.46 -32.30
N VAL A 572 1.70 -6.56 -31.80
CA VAL A 572 2.44 -7.45 -30.88
C VAL A 572 2.50 -8.83 -31.53
N LYS A 573 3.72 -9.31 -31.80
CA LYS A 573 3.96 -10.64 -32.31
C LYS A 573 4.46 -11.56 -31.24
N GLN A 574 3.86 -12.76 -31.15
CA GLN A 574 4.17 -13.75 -30.11
C GLN A 574 4.20 -13.14 -28.69
N GLY A 575 3.19 -12.32 -28.40
CA GLY A 575 3.03 -11.74 -27.08
C GLY A 575 2.74 -12.81 -26.02
N ARG A 576 3.25 -12.59 -24.81
CA ARG A 576 3.15 -13.52 -23.68
C ARG A 576 2.62 -12.79 -22.45
N HIS A 577 1.82 -13.47 -21.63
CA HIS A 577 1.38 -12.89 -20.36
C HIS A 577 2.51 -13.03 -19.33
N PRO A 578 3.16 -11.92 -18.91
CA PRO A 578 4.42 -11.99 -18.18
C PRO A 578 4.33 -12.76 -16.86
N VAL A 579 3.23 -12.60 -16.15
CA VAL A 579 3.04 -13.23 -14.83
C VAL A 579 2.62 -14.69 -14.99
N VAL A 580 1.68 -15.00 -15.88
CA VAL A 580 1.18 -16.38 -16.08
C VAL A 580 2.29 -17.25 -16.65
N GLU A 581 3.08 -16.76 -17.61
CA GLU A 581 4.23 -17.46 -18.14
C GLU A 581 5.23 -17.88 -17.05
N LYS A 582 5.53 -16.97 -16.10
CA LYS A 582 6.43 -17.27 -14.97
C LYS A 582 5.90 -18.38 -14.05
N VAL A 583 4.58 -18.43 -13.87
CA VAL A 583 3.94 -19.45 -13.01
C VAL A 583 3.86 -20.80 -13.72
N MET A 584 3.50 -20.82 -15.00
CA MET A 584 3.34 -22.05 -15.78
C MET A 584 4.66 -22.61 -16.31
N GLY A 585 5.68 -21.79 -16.46
CA GLY A 585 6.92 -22.06 -17.18
C GLY A 585 6.82 -21.74 -18.68
N ALA A 586 7.90 -21.18 -19.23
CA ALA A 586 7.94 -20.67 -20.61
C ALA A 586 7.57 -21.69 -21.70
N GLN A 587 7.85 -22.97 -21.49
CA GLN A 587 7.53 -24.04 -22.45
C GLN A 587 6.04 -24.41 -22.49
N SER A 588 5.29 -24.04 -21.47
CA SER A 588 3.86 -24.38 -21.33
C SER A 588 2.93 -23.23 -21.74
N TYR A 589 3.45 -22.02 -21.89
CA TYR A 589 2.67 -20.85 -22.27
C TYR A 589 2.58 -20.71 -23.80
N VAL A 590 1.35 -20.48 -24.32
CA VAL A 590 1.11 -20.27 -25.75
C VAL A 590 1.09 -18.77 -26.06
N ALA A 591 2.09 -18.31 -26.78
CA ALA A 591 2.19 -16.91 -27.20
C ALA A 591 1.19 -16.58 -28.33
N ASN A 592 0.67 -15.34 -28.33
CA ASN A 592 -0.34 -14.88 -29.26
C ASN A 592 0.00 -13.51 -29.86
N ASP A 593 -0.43 -13.31 -31.10
CA ASP A 593 -0.30 -12.04 -31.79
C ASP A 593 -1.50 -11.14 -31.48
N CYS A 594 -1.32 -9.82 -31.57
CA CYS A 594 -2.38 -8.83 -31.44
C CYS A 594 -2.11 -7.67 -32.39
N ASP A 595 -3.04 -7.40 -33.28
CA ASP A 595 -2.95 -6.34 -34.25
C ASP A 595 -4.20 -5.45 -34.19
N LEU A 596 -4.00 -4.15 -33.90
CA LEU A 596 -5.01 -3.11 -33.88
C LEU A 596 -4.45 -1.86 -34.59
N ASP A 597 -5.18 -1.35 -35.56
CA ASP A 597 -4.82 -0.17 -36.34
C ASP A 597 -6.05 0.71 -36.64
N GLU A 598 -5.98 1.65 -37.56
CA GLU A 598 -7.10 2.53 -37.93
C GLU A 598 -8.26 1.79 -38.62
N ASN A 599 -7.97 0.64 -39.26
CA ASN A 599 -8.99 -0.18 -39.93
C ASN A 599 -9.48 -1.34 -39.03
N ARG A 600 -8.86 -1.52 -37.87
CA ARG A 600 -9.11 -2.61 -36.93
C ARG A 600 -9.04 -2.03 -35.50
N GLU A 601 -10.09 -1.31 -35.11
CA GLU A 601 -10.16 -0.69 -33.79
C GLU A 601 -10.69 -1.66 -32.74
N ILE A 602 -11.59 -2.59 -33.12
CA ILE A 602 -12.28 -3.50 -32.19
C ILE A 602 -12.01 -4.96 -32.59
N LEU A 603 -11.50 -5.74 -31.64
CA LEU A 603 -11.39 -7.20 -31.75
C LEU A 603 -12.51 -7.85 -30.94
N LEU A 604 -13.46 -8.51 -31.66
CA LEU A 604 -14.50 -9.28 -31.01
C LEU A 604 -14.01 -10.72 -30.81
N ILE A 605 -13.84 -11.11 -29.53
CA ILE A 605 -13.18 -12.36 -29.15
C ILE A 605 -14.21 -13.39 -28.74
N THR A 606 -14.31 -14.48 -29.50
CA THR A 606 -15.18 -15.60 -29.23
C THR A 606 -14.39 -16.84 -28.79
N GLY A 607 -15.07 -17.80 -28.20
CA GLY A 607 -14.48 -19.06 -27.76
C GLY A 607 -15.03 -19.53 -26.39
N PRO A 608 -14.75 -20.78 -26.01
CA PRO A 608 -15.27 -21.36 -24.79
C PRO A 608 -14.68 -20.74 -23.52
N ASN A 609 -15.35 -20.93 -22.38
CA ASN A 609 -14.79 -20.61 -21.08
C ASN A 609 -13.53 -21.45 -20.83
N MET A 610 -12.59 -20.94 -20.06
CA MET A 610 -11.27 -21.53 -19.79
C MET A 610 -10.32 -21.61 -21.01
N SER A 611 -10.70 -21.14 -22.19
CA SER A 611 -9.82 -21.12 -23.35
C SER A 611 -8.68 -20.11 -23.29
N GLY A 612 -8.76 -19.13 -22.39
CA GLY A 612 -7.72 -18.11 -22.19
C GLY A 612 -8.05 -16.72 -22.73
N LYS A 613 -9.31 -16.41 -23.09
CA LYS A 613 -9.75 -15.07 -23.59
C LYS A 613 -9.32 -13.95 -22.65
N SER A 614 -9.69 -14.01 -21.36
CA SER A 614 -9.36 -13.00 -20.35
C SER A 614 -7.85 -12.89 -20.13
N THR A 615 -7.11 -13.99 -20.20
CA THR A 615 -5.64 -14.00 -20.10
C THR A 615 -4.99 -13.27 -21.28
N TYR A 616 -5.51 -13.49 -22.49
CA TYR A 616 -5.06 -12.79 -23.69
C TYR A 616 -5.30 -11.27 -23.61
N MET A 617 -6.49 -10.87 -23.18
CA MET A 617 -6.82 -9.45 -23.02
C MET A 617 -5.90 -8.77 -21.97
N ARG A 618 -5.69 -9.43 -20.82
CA ARG A 618 -4.76 -8.95 -19.78
C ARG A 618 -3.32 -8.87 -20.29
N GLN A 619 -2.87 -9.82 -21.10
CA GLN A 619 -1.56 -9.81 -21.73
C GLN A 619 -1.32 -8.51 -22.52
N VAL A 620 -2.28 -8.09 -23.36
CA VAL A 620 -2.17 -6.88 -24.16
C VAL A 620 -2.04 -5.64 -23.27
N ALA A 621 -2.91 -5.51 -22.25
CA ALA A 621 -2.85 -4.40 -21.31
C ALA A 621 -1.54 -4.35 -20.51
N LEU A 622 -1.06 -5.49 -19.99
CA LEU A 622 0.19 -5.55 -19.25
C LEU A 622 1.40 -5.24 -20.14
N THR A 623 1.37 -5.64 -21.43
CA THR A 623 2.39 -5.28 -22.41
C THR A 623 2.46 -3.76 -22.62
N ALA A 624 1.30 -3.10 -22.76
CA ALA A 624 1.23 -1.65 -22.85
C ALA A 624 1.74 -0.95 -21.58
N ILE A 625 1.35 -1.44 -20.42
CA ILE A 625 1.83 -0.88 -19.12
C ILE A 625 3.35 -1.04 -19.00
N CYS A 626 3.91 -2.22 -19.31
CA CYS A 626 5.36 -2.45 -19.29
C CYS A 626 6.09 -1.45 -20.21
N ALA A 627 5.59 -1.24 -21.42
CA ALA A 627 6.18 -0.26 -22.33
C ALA A 627 6.16 1.17 -21.77
N GLN A 628 5.02 1.61 -21.21
CA GLN A 628 4.85 2.98 -20.72
C GLN A 628 5.51 3.25 -19.35
N VAL A 629 5.85 2.23 -18.56
CA VAL A 629 6.75 2.43 -17.41
C VAL A 629 8.21 2.53 -17.80
N GLY A 630 8.55 2.22 -19.07
CA GLY A 630 9.91 2.21 -19.61
C GLY A 630 10.61 0.85 -19.54
N CYS A 631 9.89 -0.20 -19.19
CA CYS A 631 10.40 -1.57 -19.22
C CYS A 631 10.32 -2.17 -20.64
N PHE A 632 11.07 -3.23 -20.89
CA PHE A 632 10.89 -4.08 -22.06
C PHE A 632 9.65 -4.96 -21.93
N VAL A 633 9.20 -5.57 -23.02
CA VAL A 633 7.92 -6.26 -23.11
C VAL A 633 8.07 -7.75 -23.47
N PRO A 634 7.17 -8.61 -22.99
CA PRO A 634 7.20 -10.05 -23.25
C PRO A 634 6.64 -10.39 -24.64
N ALA A 635 7.41 -10.17 -25.70
CA ALA A 635 7.03 -10.43 -27.08
C ALA A 635 8.26 -10.77 -27.93
N GLU A 636 8.07 -11.18 -29.20
CA GLU A 636 9.14 -11.25 -30.21
C GLU A 636 9.32 -9.93 -30.94
N GLU A 637 8.21 -9.24 -31.25
CA GLU A 637 8.18 -7.89 -31.81
C GLU A 637 7.03 -7.13 -31.18
N ALA A 638 7.22 -5.84 -30.91
CA ALA A 638 6.15 -4.99 -30.35
C ALA A 638 6.26 -3.55 -30.85
N ILE A 639 5.19 -3.07 -31.46
CA ILE A 639 4.95 -1.66 -31.80
C ILE A 639 3.69 -1.26 -31.05
N LEU A 640 3.79 -0.26 -30.19
CA LEU A 640 2.74 0.08 -29.24
C LEU A 640 2.43 1.57 -29.27
N PRO A 641 1.14 1.97 -29.27
CA PRO A 641 0.77 3.36 -29.07
C PRO A 641 0.98 3.76 -27.61
N ILE A 642 0.94 5.06 -27.37
CA ILE A 642 0.91 5.59 -26.00
C ILE A 642 -0.55 5.75 -25.60
N PHE A 643 -1.01 4.93 -24.67
CA PHE A 643 -2.36 5.01 -24.15
C PHE A 643 -2.46 6.07 -23.06
N ASP A 644 -3.54 6.86 -23.11
CA ASP A 644 -3.88 7.84 -22.07
C ASP A 644 -4.61 7.19 -20.89
N GLN A 645 -5.37 6.12 -21.15
CA GLN A 645 -6.13 5.40 -20.15
C GLN A 645 -6.38 3.94 -20.54
N ILE A 646 -6.44 3.06 -19.54
CA ILE A 646 -6.85 1.66 -19.70
C ILE A 646 -8.10 1.42 -18.86
N PHE A 647 -9.15 0.91 -19.52
CA PHE A 647 -10.39 0.47 -18.88
C PHE A 647 -10.51 -1.04 -18.96
N THR A 648 -10.89 -1.65 -17.84
CA THR A 648 -11.09 -3.09 -17.82
C THR A 648 -12.39 -3.46 -17.12
N ARG A 649 -13.11 -4.39 -17.75
CA ARG A 649 -14.15 -5.18 -17.10
C ARG A 649 -13.82 -6.64 -17.36
N ILE A 650 -13.08 -7.28 -16.45
CA ILE A 650 -12.57 -8.65 -16.59
C ILE A 650 -12.92 -9.44 -15.32
N GLY A 651 -13.75 -10.47 -15.47
CA GLY A 651 -14.18 -11.36 -14.38
C GLY A 651 -15.38 -10.82 -13.59
N ALA A 652 -16.16 -11.73 -13.00
CA ALA A 652 -17.24 -11.40 -12.06
C ALA A 652 -16.66 -11.33 -10.65
N ALA A 653 -16.36 -10.13 -10.16
CA ALA A 653 -16.10 -9.95 -8.73
C ALA A 653 -17.43 -9.59 -8.06
N ASP A 654 -17.94 -10.50 -7.23
CA ASP A 654 -19.04 -10.18 -6.32
C ASP A 654 -18.52 -9.20 -5.28
N ASP A 655 -18.89 -7.94 -5.40
CA ASP A 655 -18.64 -6.95 -4.35
C ASP A 655 -19.76 -7.06 -3.30
N LEU A 656 -19.67 -8.11 -2.51
CA LEU A 656 -20.63 -8.40 -1.43
C LEU A 656 -20.63 -7.31 -0.33
N ILE A 657 -19.59 -6.49 -0.28
CA ILE A 657 -19.40 -5.45 0.75
C ILE A 657 -20.29 -4.25 0.45
N ALA A 658 -20.42 -3.86 -0.82
CA ALA A 658 -21.25 -2.71 -1.21
C ALA A 658 -22.75 -3.03 -1.38
N GLY A 659 -23.16 -4.30 -1.24
CA GLY A 659 -24.58 -4.70 -1.40
C GLY A 659 -25.16 -4.47 -2.79
N GLN A 660 -24.31 -4.17 -3.79
CA GLN A 660 -24.73 -3.91 -5.16
C GLN A 660 -24.82 -5.22 -5.95
N SER A 661 -25.79 -5.30 -6.85
CA SER A 661 -25.90 -6.41 -7.80
C SER A 661 -24.68 -6.44 -8.71
N THR A 662 -24.13 -7.63 -9.00
CA THR A 662 -23.04 -7.84 -9.97
C THR A 662 -23.28 -7.15 -11.30
N PHE A 663 -24.52 -7.14 -11.77
CA PHE A 663 -24.93 -6.45 -12.99
C PHE A 663 -24.83 -4.92 -12.86
N MET A 664 -25.17 -4.33 -11.68
CA MET A 664 -25.01 -2.89 -11.49
C MET A 664 -23.54 -2.46 -11.48
N VAL A 665 -22.67 -3.22 -10.84
CA VAL A 665 -21.21 -2.97 -10.87
C VAL A 665 -20.69 -3.06 -12.31
N GLU A 666 -21.12 -4.07 -13.07
CA GLU A 666 -20.78 -4.23 -14.49
C GLU A 666 -21.19 -3.00 -15.32
N MET A 667 -22.38 -2.47 -15.10
CA MET A 667 -22.85 -1.28 -15.80
C MET A 667 -22.12 0.00 -15.39
N LEU A 668 -21.71 0.13 -14.14
CA LEU A 668 -20.89 1.25 -13.67
C LEU A 668 -19.49 1.24 -14.29
N GLU A 669 -18.85 0.07 -14.36
CA GLU A 669 -17.55 -0.10 -15.02
C GLU A 669 -17.64 0.21 -16.53
N ALA A 670 -18.67 -0.31 -17.23
CA ALA A 670 -18.93 -0.02 -18.63
C ALA A 670 -19.21 1.48 -18.88
N ARG A 671 -20.04 2.10 -18.01
CA ARG A 671 -20.29 3.54 -18.05
C ARG A 671 -19.02 4.36 -17.90
N ASN A 672 -18.13 3.97 -16.97
CA ASN A 672 -16.88 4.68 -16.75
C ASN A 672 -16.01 4.67 -18.02
N ALA A 673 -15.90 3.52 -18.69
CA ALA A 673 -15.20 3.42 -19.95
C ALA A 673 -15.87 4.27 -21.05
N ILE A 674 -17.19 4.15 -21.26
CA ILE A 674 -17.92 4.84 -22.34
C ILE A 674 -17.87 6.36 -22.18
N VAL A 675 -17.92 6.88 -20.96
CA VAL A 675 -17.95 8.33 -20.69
C VAL A 675 -16.56 8.97 -20.76
N HIS A 676 -15.51 8.23 -20.40
CA HIS A 676 -14.17 8.81 -20.22
C HIS A 676 -13.13 8.36 -21.24
N ALA A 677 -13.39 7.30 -22.01
CA ALA A 677 -12.45 6.84 -23.01
C ALA A 677 -12.29 7.84 -24.14
N THR A 678 -11.10 7.90 -24.68
CA THR A 678 -10.71 8.67 -25.86
C THR A 678 -10.25 7.70 -26.96
N LYS A 679 -9.95 8.20 -28.14
CA LYS A 679 -9.37 7.40 -29.23
C LYS A 679 -7.99 6.78 -28.87
N ASP A 680 -7.30 7.38 -27.91
CA ASP A 680 -6.01 6.95 -27.41
C ASP A 680 -6.12 6.03 -26.18
N SER A 681 -7.33 5.57 -25.84
CA SER A 681 -7.60 4.64 -24.73
C SER A 681 -7.59 3.18 -25.18
N LEU A 682 -7.36 2.27 -24.21
CA LEU A 682 -7.50 0.83 -24.39
C LEU A 682 -8.68 0.32 -23.54
N ILE A 683 -9.64 -0.36 -24.18
CA ILE A 683 -10.82 -0.90 -23.51
C ILE A 683 -10.77 -2.43 -23.55
N LEU A 684 -10.95 -3.08 -22.42
CA LEU A 684 -10.98 -4.53 -22.26
C LEU A 684 -12.29 -4.95 -21.61
N PHE A 685 -13.23 -5.45 -22.41
CA PHE A 685 -14.53 -5.88 -21.93
C PHE A 685 -14.71 -7.39 -22.06
N ASP A 686 -14.86 -8.06 -20.93
CA ASP A 686 -15.00 -9.51 -20.85
C ASP A 686 -16.41 -9.90 -20.44
N GLU A 687 -17.14 -10.50 -21.36
CA GLU A 687 -18.49 -11.09 -21.17
C GLU A 687 -19.54 -10.10 -20.63
N ILE A 688 -19.59 -8.88 -21.16
CA ILE A 688 -20.62 -7.89 -20.78
C ILE A 688 -22.02 -8.36 -21.17
N GLY A 689 -23.00 -8.11 -20.30
CA GLY A 689 -24.41 -8.47 -20.47
C GLY A 689 -24.77 -9.82 -19.88
N ARG A 690 -23.84 -10.52 -19.22
CA ARG A 690 -24.08 -11.86 -18.63
C ARG A 690 -24.96 -11.84 -17.39
N GLY A 691 -25.02 -10.71 -16.67
CA GLY A 691 -25.75 -10.56 -15.40
C GLY A 691 -27.28 -10.35 -15.53
N THR A 692 -27.85 -10.39 -16.75
CA THR A 692 -29.27 -10.13 -17.02
C THR A 692 -29.87 -11.18 -17.99
N ALA A 693 -31.11 -10.97 -18.45
CA ALA A 693 -31.73 -11.83 -19.45
C ALA A 693 -30.92 -11.81 -20.77
N THR A 694 -30.85 -12.98 -21.46
CA THR A 694 -29.94 -13.16 -22.60
C THR A 694 -30.13 -12.10 -23.70
N TYR A 695 -31.37 -11.79 -24.09
CA TYR A 695 -31.63 -10.77 -25.12
C TYR A 695 -31.32 -9.35 -24.64
N ASP A 696 -31.59 -9.02 -23.41
CA ASP A 696 -31.24 -7.70 -22.82
C ASP A 696 -29.73 -7.51 -22.77
N GLY A 697 -29.01 -8.56 -22.34
CA GLY A 697 -27.56 -8.55 -22.27
C GLY A 697 -26.91 -8.44 -23.64
N MET A 698 -27.43 -9.17 -24.65
CA MET A 698 -26.96 -9.09 -26.02
C MET A 698 -27.22 -7.72 -26.63
N ALA A 699 -28.41 -7.16 -26.45
CA ALA A 699 -28.76 -5.83 -26.97
C ALA A 699 -27.87 -4.73 -26.35
N LEU A 700 -27.59 -4.81 -25.07
CA LEU A 700 -26.64 -3.88 -24.39
C LEU A 700 -25.22 -4.03 -24.93
N ALA A 701 -24.73 -5.26 -25.07
CA ALA A 701 -23.39 -5.54 -25.60
C ALA A 701 -23.23 -5.01 -27.01
N GLN A 702 -24.21 -5.25 -27.89
CA GLN A 702 -24.23 -4.70 -29.25
C GLN A 702 -24.20 -3.18 -29.25
N ALA A 703 -25.12 -2.54 -28.52
CA ALA A 703 -25.19 -1.07 -28.45
C ALA A 703 -23.90 -0.45 -27.92
N ILE A 704 -23.21 -1.10 -26.96
CA ILE A 704 -21.92 -0.65 -26.43
C ILE A 704 -20.85 -0.73 -27.53
N ILE A 705 -20.78 -1.83 -28.28
CA ILE A 705 -19.81 -2.00 -29.38
C ILE A 705 -20.04 -0.93 -30.47
N GLU A 706 -21.30 -0.76 -30.90
CA GLU A 706 -21.68 0.26 -31.89
C GLU A 706 -21.31 1.67 -31.39
N TYR A 707 -21.62 1.99 -30.14
CA TYR A 707 -21.29 3.30 -29.56
C TYR A 707 -19.77 3.56 -29.51
N ILE A 708 -18.97 2.56 -29.12
CA ILE A 708 -17.50 2.68 -29.11
C ILE A 708 -16.98 2.93 -30.52
N HIS A 709 -17.47 2.17 -31.49
CA HIS A 709 -17.09 2.31 -32.90
C HIS A 709 -17.47 3.68 -33.49
N GLU A 710 -18.68 4.19 -33.20
CA GLU A 710 -19.18 5.42 -33.81
C GLU A 710 -18.69 6.70 -33.11
N ASN A 711 -18.45 6.64 -31.78
CA ASN A 711 -18.28 7.86 -31.00
C ASN A 711 -16.93 7.94 -30.27
N VAL A 712 -16.30 6.80 -29.94
CA VAL A 712 -15.09 6.77 -29.10
C VAL A 712 -13.85 6.48 -29.92
N HIS A 713 -13.91 5.51 -30.84
CA HIS A 713 -12.78 5.02 -31.64
C HIS A 713 -11.58 4.51 -30.84
N ALA A 714 -11.82 4.02 -29.61
CA ALA A 714 -10.79 3.46 -28.74
C ALA A 714 -10.39 2.05 -29.20
N LYS A 715 -9.12 1.70 -29.03
CA LYS A 715 -8.67 0.32 -29.23
C LYS A 715 -9.35 -0.60 -28.24
N THR A 716 -10.14 -1.57 -28.73
CA THR A 716 -11.04 -2.36 -27.88
C THR A 716 -10.88 -3.86 -28.14
N LEU A 717 -10.72 -4.61 -27.03
CA LEU A 717 -10.83 -6.05 -27.01
C LEU A 717 -12.12 -6.42 -26.29
N PHE A 718 -13.06 -6.99 -27.00
CA PHE A 718 -14.40 -7.32 -26.48
C PHE A 718 -14.63 -8.84 -26.55
N SER A 719 -14.63 -9.50 -25.42
CA SER A 719 -14.94 -10.93 -25.35
C SER A 719 -16.43 -11.15 -25.12
N THR A 720 -17.01 -12.11 -25.85
CA THR A 720 -18.44 -12.41 -25.76
C THR A 720 -18.75 -13.89 -25.93
N HIS A 721 -19.90 -14.31 -25.39
CA HIS A 721 -20.54 -15.59 -25.66
C HIS A 721 -21.70 -15.49 -26.62
N TYR A 722 -22.09 -14.28 -27.01
CA TYR A 722 -23.15 -14.04 -27.98
C TYR A 722 -22.59 -14.19 -29.41
N HIS A 723 -22.83 -15.35 -30.02
CA HIS A 723 -22.36 -15.62 -31.38
C HIS A 723 -23.00 -14.70 -32.42
N GLU A 724 -24.20 -14.21 -32.13
CA GLU A 724 -24.94 -13.29 -33.02
C GLU A 724 -24.17 -11.98 -33.22
N LEU A 725 -23.40 -11.53 -32.24
CA LEU A 725 -22.58 -10.32 -32.33
C LEU A 725 -21.44 -10.44 -33.37
N THR A 726 -21.09 -11.66 -33.79
CA THR A 726 -20.05 -11.84 -34.82
C THR A 726 -20.47 -11.32 -36.19
N ASP A 727 -21.77 -11.18 -36.44
CA ASP A 727 -22.28 -10.59 -37.71
C ASP A 727 -21.99 -9.08 -37.79
N LEU A 728 -21.69 -8.40 -36.70
CA LEU A 728 -21.31 -6.98 -36.67
C LEU A 728 -20.05 -6.67 -37.51
N GLU A 729 -19.16 -7.63 -37.75
CA GLU A 729 -18.00 -7.48 -38.63
C GLU A 729 -18.42 -7.10 -40.08
N LYS A 730 -19.62 -7.47 -40.49
CA LYS A 730 -20.16 -7.13 -41.83
C LYS A 730 -20.70 -5.71 -41.90
N GLU A 731 -21.05 -5.13 -40.76
CA GLU A 731 -21.70 -3.83 -40.62
C GLU A 731 -20.72 -2.75 -40.16
N LEU A 732 -19.77 -3.06 -39.30
CA LEU A 732 -18.81 -2.16 -38.69
C LEU A 732 -17.40 -2.36 -39.30
N SER A 733 -16.93 -1.40 -40.06
CA SER A 733 -15.68 -1.51 -40.84
C SER A 733 -14.42 -1.62 -39.99
N GLY A 734 -14.45 -1.18 -38.73
CA GLY A 734 -13.32 -1.23 -37.77
C GLY A 734 -13.37 -2.42 -36.83
N LEU A 735 -14.33 -3.34 -36.94
CA LEU A 735 -14.49 -4.52 -36.11
C LEU A 735 -14.01 -5.77 -36.83
N GLN A 736 -13.24 -6.61 -36.15
CA GLN A 736 -12.83 -7.92 -36.64
C GLN A 736 -13.09 -9.01 -35.59
N ASN A 737 -13.60 -10.15 -36.07
CA ASN A 737 -13.76 -11.34 -35.26
C ASN A 737 -12.43 -12.10 -35.12
N ILE A 738 -12.15 -12.51 -33.91
CA ILE A 738 -11.10 -13.46 -33.59
C ILE A 738 -11.63 -14.51 -32.63
N HIS A 739 -11.00 -15.67 -32.55
CA HIS A 739 -11.41 -16.72 -31.64
C HIS A 739 -10.22 -17.45 -31.04
N VAL A 740 -10.43 -17.98 -29.81
CA VAL A 740 -9.46 -18.90 -29.22
C VAL A 740 -9.72 -20.30 -29.73
N SER A 741 -8.71 -20.88 -30.40
CA SER A 741 -8.85 -22.17 -31.09
C SER A 741 -8.94 -23.33 -30.09
N ALA A 742 -9.85 -24.24 -30.38
CA ALA A 742 -9.99 -25.54 -29.72
C ALA A 742 -10.03 -26.62 -30.77
N VAL A 743 -9.54 -27.81 -30.49
CA VAL A 743 -9.55 -28.96 -31.37
C VAL A 743 -10.20 -30.12 -30.65
N GLU A 744 -11.04 -30.86 -31.35
CA GLU A 744 -11.59 -32.10 -30.83
C GLU A 744 -10.67 -33.27 -31.21
N GLU A 745 -10.04 -33.88 -30.20
CA GLU A 745 -9.14 -35.02 -30.38
C GLU A 745 -9.66 -36.21 -29.57
N ASN A 746 -9.98 -37.32 -30.22
CA ASN A 746 -10.53 -38.52 -29.62
C ASN A 746 -11.83 -38.28 -28.81
N GLY A 747 -12.71 -37.39 -29.26
CA GLY A 747 -13.96 -37.04 -28.56
C GLY A 747 -13.75 -36.16 -27.33
N LYS A 748 -12.56 -35.62 -27.13
CA LYS A 748 -12.26 -34.64 -26.08
C LYS A 748 -11.84 -33.32 -26.69
N VAL A 749 -12.33 -32.21 -26.13
CA VAL A 749 -11.90 -30.87 -26.53
C VAL A 749 -10.58 -30.54 -25.86
N VAL A 750 -9.59 -30.20 -26.69
CA VAL A 750 -8.29 -29.68 -26.25
C VAL A 750 -8.22 -28.21 -26.61
N PHE A 751 -8.04 -27.35 -25.61
CA PHE A 751 -7.84 -25.92 -25.82
C PHE A 751 -6.39 -25.67 -26.26
N LEU A 752 -6.23 -25.10 -27.43
CA LEU A 752 -4.89 -24.78 -27.95
C LEU A 752 -4.37 -23.44 -27.45
N HIS A 753 -5.22 -22.65 -26.79
CA HIS A 753 -4.91 -21.29 -26.31
C HIS A 753 -4.31 -20.36 -27.39
N LYS A 754 -4.48 -20.68 -28.67
CA LYS A 754 -4.01 -19.91 -29.82
C LYS A 754 -5.14 -19.10 -30.40
N ILE A 755 -4.92 -17.79 -30.58
CA ILE A 755 -5.85 -16.88 -31.26
C ILE A 755 -5.77 -17.12 -32.77
N LYS A 756 -6.93 -17.10 -33.41
CA LYS A 756 -7.10 -17.19 -34.88
C LYS A 756 -8.12 -16.16 -35.36
N GLU A 757 -8.02 -15.74 -36.57
CA GLU A 757 -8.98 -14.86 -37.25
C GLU A 757 -10.32 -15.56 -37.52
N GLY A 758 -11.39 -14.76 -37.55
CA GLY A 758 -12.75 -15.20 -37.75
C GLY A 758 -13.47 -15.64 -36.46
N PRO A 759 -14.79 -15.87 -36.52
CA PRO A 759 -15.59 -16.33 -35.39
C PRO A 759 -15.31 -17.80 -35.04
N ALA A 760 -15.63 -18.22 -33.82
CA ALA A 760 -15.59 -19.63 -33.41
C ALA A 760 -16.71 -20.43 -34.12
N ASP A 761 -16.38 -21.59 -34.69
CA ASP A 761 -17.33 -22.43 -35.44
C ASP A 761 -18.44 -23.04 -34.60
N LYS A 762 -18.24 -23.29 -33.29
CA LYS A 762 -19.18 -23.98 -32.42
C LYS A 762 -19.09 -23.52 -30.97
N SER A 763 -20.18 -23.68 -30.21
CA SER A 763 -20.17 -23.56 -28.76
C SER A 763 -19.64 -24.86 -28.14
N TYR A 764 -18.71 -24.74 -27.19
CA TYR A 764 -18.09 -25.90 -26.53
C TYR A 764 -18.59 -26.12 -25.07
N GLY A 765 -19.70 -25.51 -24.67
CA GLY A 765 -20.22 -25.56 -23.30
C GLY A 765 -20.47 -26.98 -22.80
N ILE A 766 -21.04 -27.81 -23.62
CA ILE A 766 -21.34 -29.23 -23.30
C ILE A 766 -20.05 -30.04 -23.15
N HIS A 767 -19.05 -29.80 -23.99
CA HIS A 767 -17.74 -30.45 -23.91
C HIS A 767 -16.97 -30.04 -22.65
N VAL A 768 -17.10 -28.79 -22.21
CA VAL A 768 -16.53 -28.34 -20.92
C VAL A 768 -17.20 -29.04 -19.75
N ALA A 769 -18.52 -29.25 -19.82
CA ALA A 769 -19.25 -30.04 -18.83
C ALA A 769 -18.79 -31.51 -18.78
N GLU A 770 -18.45 -32.09 -19.94
CA GLU A 770 -17.85 -33.43 -20.04
C GLU A 770 -16.45 -33.49 -19.42
N LEU A 771 -15.60 -32.47 -19.66
CA LEU A 771 -14.28 -32.32 -19.01
C LEU A 771 -14.39 -32.18 -17.49
N ALA A 772 -15.49 -31.61 -17.00
CA ALA A 772 -15.81 -31.52 -15.57
C ALA A 772 -16.38 -32.83 -15.00
N GLU A 773 -16.38 -33.93 -15.77
CA GLU A 773 -16.83 -35.24 -15.39
C GLU A 773 -18.31 -35.31 -14.95
N LEU A 774 -19.20 -34.49 -15.53
CA LEU A 774 -20.62 -34.59 -15.30
C LEU A 774 -21.17 -35.92 -15.83
N PRO A 775 -22.26 -36.49 -15.24
CA PRO A 775 -22.80 -37.76 -15.63
C PRO A 775 -23.12 -37.84 -17.12
N LYS A 776 -22.70 -38.92 -17.83
CA LYS A 776 -22.88 -39.08 -19.28
C LYS A 776 -24.33 -38.93 -19.74
N SER A 777 -25.29 -39.42 -18.97
CA SER A 777 -26.73 -39.30 -19.27
C SER A 777 -27.19 -37.83 -19.29
N LEU A 778 -26.61 -36.98 -18.45
CA LEU A 778 -26.88 -35.55 -18.42
C LEU A 778 -26.27 -34.87 -19.67
N ILE A 779 -25.02 -35.19 -20.02
CA ILE A 779 -24.33 -34.67 -21.22
C ILE A 779 -25.10 -35.04 -22.49
N GLU A 780 -25.51 -36.33 -22.67
CA GLU A 780 -26.29 -36.77 -23.81
C GLU A 780 -27.64 -36.03 -23.92
N ARG A 781 -28.29 -35.79 -22.77
CA ARG A 781 -29.56 -35.04 -22.75
C ARG A 781 -29.35 -33.58 -23.12
N ALA A 782 -28.31 -32.95 -22.61
CA ALA A 782 -27.96 -31.57 -22.93
C ALA A 782 -27.63 -31.39 -24.42
N SER A 783 -26.89 -32.33 -25.04
CA SER A 783 -26.59 -32.31 -26.48
C SER A 783 -27.87 -32.37 -27.34
N ARG A 784 -28.83 -33.24 -26.97
CA ARG A 784 -30.12 -33.33 -27.70
C ARG A 784 -30.94 -32.04 -27.56
N ILE A 785 -30.91 -31.39 -26.38
CA ILE A 785 -31.61 -30.12 -26.18
C ILE A 785 -30.94 -29.01 -27.02
N LEU A 786 -29.59 -28.95 -27.06
CA LEU A 786 -28.88 -27.99 -27.87
C LEU A 786 -29.20 -28.11 -29.36
N GLU A 787 -29.19 -29.35 -29.90
CA GLU A 787 -29.58 -29.62 -31.28
C GLU A 787 -31.01 -29.16 -31.61
N GLN A 788 -31.94 -29.29 -30.67
CA GLN A 788 -33.32 -28.83 -30.84
C GLN A 788 -33.38 -27.27 -30.89
N LEU A 789 -32.68 -26.58 -30.00
CA LEU A 789 -32.66 -25.13 -29.97
C LEU A 789 -32.01 -24.54 -31.23
N GLU A 790 -30.86 -25.06 -31.65
CA GLU A 790 -30.20 -24.64 -32.91
C GLU A 790 -31.04 -24.88 -34.18
N ASN A 791 -31.85 -25.91 -34.18
CA ASN A 791 -32.76 -26.19 -35.33
C ASN A 791 -33.99 -25.29 -35.33
N ASP A 792 -34.50 -24.89 -34.14
CA ASP A 792 -35.65 -23.98 -34.04
C ASP A 792 -35.25 -22.53 -34.42
N ASP A 793 -34.06 -22.09 -34.09
CA ASP A 793 -33.51 -20.77 -34.52
C ASP A 793 -33.32 -20.73 -36.04
N LYS A 794 -32.83 -21.81 -36.67
CA LYS A 794 -32.73 -21.89 -38.15
C LYS A 794 -34.10 -21.83 -38.84
N LYS A 795 -35.16 -22.30 -38.24
CA LYS A 795 -36.54 -22.18 -38.78
C LYS A 795 -37.06 -20.74 -38.73
N ILE A 796 -36.71 -19.98 -37.73
CA ILE A 796 -37.13 -18.58 -37.62
C ILE A 796 -36.41 -17.73 -38.67
N ILE A 797 -35.10 -17.96 -38.93
CA ILE A 797 -34.32 -17.26 -39.95
C ILE A 797 -34.80 -17.61 -41.36
N ILE A 798 -35.16 -18.87 -41.68
CA ILE A 798 -35.64 -19.29 -43.01
C ILE A 798 -37.06 -18.73 -43.25
N ALA A 799 -37.86 -18.46 -42.22
CA ALA A 799 -39.16 -17.82 -42.38
C ALA A 799 -39.09 -16.32 -42.73
N SER A 800 -37.96 -15.66 -42.44
CA SER A 800 -37.72 -14.22 -42.70
C SER A 800 -37.22 -13.93 -44.14
N VAL A 801 -36.82 -14.92 -44.95
CA VAL A 801 -36.17 -14.75 -46.27
C VAL A 801 -37.11 -15.08 -47.43
N LYS A 802 -38.44 -15.11 -47.28
CA LYS A 802 -39.38 -15.09 -48.41
C LYS A 802 -39.80 -13.66 -48.69
N GLN A 803 -39.27 -13.12 -49.76
CA GLN A 803 -39.72 -11.85 -50.38
C GLN A 803 -41.20 -11.95 -50.71
N PRO A 804 -42.04 -10.96 -50.44
CA PRO A 804 -43.36 -10.85 -51.03
C PRO A 804 -43.29 -10.04 -52.32
N GLU A 805 -43.93 -10.59 -53.38
CA GLU A 805 -44.28 -9.86 -54.59
C GLU A 805 -45.18 -8.64 -54.31
N GLU A 806 -44.98 -7.55 -55.02
CA GLU A 806 -45.67 -6.28 -54.93
C GLU A 806 -47.19 -6.44 -55.14
N VAL A 807 -47.98 -6.01 -54.14
CA VAL A 807 -49.37 -5.55 -54.36
C VAL A 807 -49.58 -4.31 -53.52
N HIS A 808 -49.85 -3.22 -54.24
CA HIS A 808 -50.26 -1.97 -53.60
C HIS A 808 -51.70 -2.08 -53.06
N GLU A 809 -51.86 -1.97 -51.79
CA GLU A 809 -53.08 -1.40 -51.15
C GLU A 809 -52.72 -0.77 -49.77
N GLU A 810 -53.11 0.47 -49.58
CA GLU A 810 -52.97 1.20 -48.39
C GLU A 810 -53.81 0.59 -47.23
N VAL A 811 -53.15 -0.03 -46.28
CA VAL A 811 -53.81 -0.41 -44.99
C VAL A 811 -52.95 0.09 -43.83
N GLN A 812 -53.55 0.94 -43.08
CA GLN A 812 -53.04 1.53 -41.84
C GLN A 812 -52.62 0.44 -40.85
N LEU A 813 -51.34 0.22 -40.64
CA LEU A 813 -50.80 -0.73 -39.70
C LEU A 813 -50.99 -0.28 -38.23
N SER A 814 -51.84 -1.01 -37.47
CA SER A 814 -51.83 -0.94 -36.05
C SER A 814 -50.66 -1.76 -35.50
N MET A 815 -49.81 -1.13 -34.75
CA MET A 815 -48.46 -1.58 -34.33
C MET A 815 -48.45 -2.38 -33.04
N PHE A 816 -49.50 -3.17 -32.73
CA PHE A 816 -49.47 -4.15 -31.62
C PHE A 816 -50.19 -5.43 -31.99
N PRO A 817 -49.59 -6.61 -31.78
CA PRO A 817 -50.32 -7.86 -31.85
C PRO A 817 -51.26 -7.95 -30.67
N VAL A 818 -52.55 -8.05 -30.96
CA VAL A 818 -53.60 -8.36 -29.96
C VAL A 818 -53.42 -9.86 -29.58
N GLU A 819 -52.84 -10.13 -28.43
CA GLU A 819 -52.99 -11.45 -27.81
C GLU A 819 -54.48 -11.67 -27.48
N PRO A 820 -54.98 -12.93 -27.63
CA PRO A 820 -56.39 -13.19 -27.30
C PRO A 820 -56.61 -12.95 -25.80
N GLU A 821 -57.51 -12.00 -25.46
CA GLU A 821 -57.95 -11.75 -24.09
C GLU A 821 -58.41 -13.04 -23.44
N LYS A 822 -57.64 -13.53 -22.45
CA LYS A 822 -58.18 -14.41 -21.44
C LYS A 822 -59.26 -13.63 -20.72
N LYS A 823 -60.54 -14.07 -20.85
CA LYS A 823 -61.64 -13.50 -20.12
C LYS A 823 -61.34 -13.66 -18.62
N VAL A 824 -60.92 -12.58 -17.99
CA VAL A 824 -60.76 -12.49 -16.54
C VAL A 824 -62.13 -12.73 -15.91
N SER A 825 -62.21 -13.65 -14.98
CA SER A 825 -63.49 -13.98 -14.34
C SER A 825 -64.05 -12.73 -13.61
N SER A 826 -65.35 -12.62 -13.57
CA SER A 826 -66.01 -11.50 -12.86
C SER A 826 -65.60 -11.41 -11.38
N LYS A 827 -65.08 -12.49 -10.80
CA LYS A 827 -64.55 -12.58 -9.44
C LYS A 827 -63.16 -11.92 -9.34
N GLU A 828 -62.28 -12.17 -10.31
CA GLU A 828 -60.91 -11.63 -10.34
C GLU A 828 -60.96 -10.09 -10.56
N THR A 829 -61.85 -9.60 -11.40
CA THR A 829 -62.06 -8.17 -11.61
C THR A 829 -62.56 -7.48 -10.35
N LYS A 830 -63.41 -8.09 -9.52
CA LYS A 830 -63.85 -7.57 -8.22
C LYS A 830 -62.72 -7.54 -7.19
N LEU A 831 -61.93 -8.54 -7.11
CA LEU A 831 -60.76 -8.65 -6.22
C LEU A 831 -59.71 -7.57 -6.56
N LEU A 832 -59.38 -7.40 -7.83
CA LEU A 832 -58.45 -6.34 -8.26
C LEU A 832 -58.95 -4.94 -7.93
N LYS A 833 -60.25 -4.67 -8.04
CA LYS A 833 -60.87 -3.40 -7.62
C LYS A 833 -60.86 -3.21 -6.10
N GLU A 834 -61.04 -4.28 -5.33
CA GLU A 834 -60.96 -4.23 -3.86
C GLU A 834 -59.50 -3.93 -3.40
N ILE A 835 -58.49 -4.52 -4.03
CA ILE A 835 -57.08 -4.24 -3.78
C ILE A 835 -56.71 -2.80 -4.16
N ALA A 836 -57.18 -2.34 -5.32
CA ALA A 836 -56.89 -0.97 -5.80
C ALA A 836 -57.53 0.16 -4.95
N SER A 837 -58.62 -0.18 -4.24
CA SER A 837 -59.31 0.77 -3.36
C SER A 837 -58.77 0.81 -1.92
N MET A 838 -57.82 -0.03 -1.55
CA MET A 838 -57.26 -0.09 -0.19
C MET A 838 -56.25 1.04 0.05
N ASN A 839 -56.42 1.82 1.12
CA ASN A 839 -55.45 2.76 1.57
C ASN A 839 -54.48 2.12 2.59
N ILE A 840 -53.41 1.53 2.09
CA ILE A 840 -52.45 0.76 2.90
C ILE A 840 -51.76 1.69 3.95
N MET A 841 -51.62 2.96 3.70
CA MET A 841 -50.95 3.92 4.60
C MET A 841 -51.76 4.25 5.86
N GLN A 842 -53.04 3.90 5.89
CA GLN A 842 -53.95 4.13 7.06
C GLN A 842 -54.24 2.83 7.84
N MET A 843 -53.65 1.72 7.44
CA MET A 843 -53.91 0.43 8.09
C MET A 843 -52.78 0.12 9.10
N THR A 844 -53.15 -0.44 10.24
CA THR A 844 -52.18 -1.06 11.15
C THR A 844 -51.60 -2.35 10.55
N PRO A 845 -50.39 -2.79 10.94
CA PRO A 845 -49.82 -4.06 10.44
C PRO A 845 -50.76 -5.26 10.65
N MET A 846 -51.53 -5.27 11.71
CA MET A 846 -52.51 -6.34 12.02
C MET A 846 -53.71 -6.28 11.10
N ASP A 847 -54.20 -5.09 10.76
CA ASP A 847 -55.32 -4.90 9.80
C ASP A 847 -54.89 -5.31 8.39
N ALA A 848 -53.66 -4.97 7.98
CA ALA A 848 -53.12 -5.38 6.69
C ALA A 848 -52.98 -6.90 6.57
N MET A 849 -52.51 -7.59 7.61
CA MET A 849 -52.42 -9.05 7.68
C MET A 849 -53.82 -9.71 7.59
N ASN A 850 -54.80 -9.21 8.36
CA ASN A 850 -56.17 -9.71 8.34
C ASN A 850 -56.80 -9.55 6.96
N LYS A 851 -56.55 -8.37 6.31
CA LYS A 851 -57.10 -8.10 4.99
C LYS A 851 -56.43 -8.93 3.89
N LEU A 852 -55.15 -9.23 3.99
CA LEU A 852 -54.44 -10.16 3.10
C LEU A 852 -55.00 -11.58 3.25
N TYR A 853 -55.29 -12.04 4.47
CA TYR A 853 -55.87 -13.34 4.73
C TYR A 853 -57.32 -13.44 4.19
N GLU A 854 -58.11 -12.35 4.31
CA GLU A 854 -59.45 -12.26 3.72
C GLU A 854 -59.41 -12.34 2.19
N LEU A 855 -58.46 -11.65 1.54
CA LEU A 855 -58.29 -11.71 0.09
C LEU A 855 -57.80 -13.07 -0.38
N GLN A 856 -56.90 -13.72 0.35
CA GLN A 856 -56.41 -15.06 0.06
C GLN A 856 -57.56 -16.08 0.16
N SER A 857 -58.43 -15.97 1.16
CA SER A 857 -59.61 -16.87 1.31
C SER A 857 -60.65 -16.68 0.22
N LYS A 858 -60.71 -15.52 -0.48
CA LYS A 858 -61.61 -15.26 -1.61
C LYS A 858 -61.04 -15.79 -2.96
N ILE A 859 -59.76 -16.09 -3.03
CA ILE A 859 -59.11 -16.67 -4.22
C ILE A 859 -59.28 -18.21 -4.28
N HIS A 860 -59.29 -18.83 -3.12
CA HIS A 860 -59.64 -20.26 -2.99
C HIS A 860 -61.18 -20.48 -2.86
#